data_043a2fc575903f81b8e98ae48e375763
#
_entry.id   043a2fc575903f81b8e98ae48e375763
#
_cell.length_a   1.000
_cell.length_b   1.000
_cell.length_c   1.000
_cell.angle_alpha   90.00
_cell.angle_beta   90.00
_cell.angle_gamma   90.00
#
_symmetry.space_group_name_H-M   'P 1'
#
loop_
_entity.id
_entity.type
_entity.pdbx_description
1 polymer ?
#
loop_
_entity_poly.entity_id
_entity_poly.type
_entity_poly.pdbx_seq_one_letter_code
_entity_poly.pdbx_strand_id
1 'polypeptide(L)'
;MSEVRAVQKTEMPEINAQAAIVVTQHEGRILLEKNAKMKLAPAFLTKIMASIIALEKCNPSDKVTVSENVVNQISGWKGSAAINLEAGEQISVIDLIYSMMLVSANDSLFAIAEFICGNIDKFAIIMDQKAKEIGATDTSVASPDGKFTAEQYSNAYDLAIICRYCMTNRIFRTIAASDKYTIPATNKNGPREIQNTNLLVNSRNRRYRYETAIGIKSGYTARSKSCLACSALPPANKFGEEILAIVLGAENAKQMKYVFYDAITLLDFTFDHFEALSGKKPGNQSKESDNSITTVAKLCEVLNADLHNAADVPVTSFAFGRQKIKPGCAYFAENKESALNAYEKGACVVITTQPIDKIPNIVVSNLDSALSKTAVYIKSKLGMWTIAVMDSPEKIDPLYMIEQMLSDKMETVRSTSPTSNYTSMLHALFSSTKKTEAAVINVSCVNGGNVERVSQTANFDVAIMTSTVTSKNPRDLTKAELIDEKLKICDGMNESGAVIINIDDKNLAGIFTIPQDIITIGVDNRMADYYADNIQLLQDKIVFDILHNTDNYHIELYSDDKHSVYQALATFALGEIMGIPPKQIISSIEKYRRNSGLNIVRNEHGIYVISDFENNAVESIGGALKELCTLNLTPDARRIAVLSEVGDGDEHEQEVFRKVGTIINKANVNITVCYGDIASEITKTADMKNKFVVKFNSRAALTEFLKLNLRDNDAVLFKGSSDNGLDEIMTDVT
;
A
#
# COMPACT_ATOMS: atom_id res chain seq x y z
N MET A 1 21.12 -42.15 -25.90
CA MET A 1 21.45 -40.92 -26.64
C MET A 1 20.17 -40.11 -26.73
N SER A 2 20.00 -39.15 -25.85
CA SER A 2 18.87 -38.21 -25.84
C SER A 2 19.24 -37.03 -26.75
N GLU A 3 18.54 -36.88 -27.82
CA GLU A 3 18.65 -35.73 -28.72
C GLU A 3 18.42 -34.44 -27.93
N VAL A 4 19.46 -33.62 -27.84
CA VAL A 4 19.33 -32.23 -27.42
C VAL A 4 18.61 -31.50 -28.56
N ARG A 5 17.30 -31.28 -28.43
CA ARG A 5 16.56 -30.38 -29.31
C ARG A 5 17.14 -28.97 -29.11
N ALA A 6 17.78 -28.45 -30.15
CA ALA A 6 18.20 -27.07 -30.22
C ALA A 6 16.95 -26.18 -29.96
N VAL A 7 17.02 -25.31 -28.97
CA VAL A 7 16.03 -24.26 -28.74
C VAL A 7 15.98 -23.42 -30.02
N GLN A 8 14.85 -23.40 -30.72
CA GLN A 8 14.64 -22.54 -31.89
C GLN A 8 14.89 -21.08 -31.38
N LYS A 9 15.90 -20.45 -31.97
CA LYS A 9 16.21 -19.04 -31.73
C LYS A 9 14.99 -18.26 -32.27
N THR A 10 14.16 -17.74 -31.33
CA THR A 10 12.99 -16.96 -31.71
C THR A 10 13.50 -15.67 -32.35
N GLU A 11 13.28 -15.53 -33.66
CA GLU A 11 13.73 -14.35 -34.41
C GLU A 11 12.92 -13.13 -33.97
N MET A 12 13.59 -12.00 -33.76
CA MET A 12 12.97 -10.72 -33.38
C MET A 12 12.03 -10.27 -34.52
N PRO A 13 10.82 -9.76 -34.20
CA PRO A 13 9.90 -9.25 -35.22
C PRO A 13 10.50 -8.05 -35.96
N GLU A 14 10.10 -7.86 -37.20
CA GLU A 14 10.52 -6.68 -38.00
C GLU A 14 9.95 -5.42 -37.40
N ILE A 15 10.84 -4.44 -37.13
CA ILE A 15 10.50 -3.10 -36.61
C ILE A 15 11.24 -2.03 -37.42
N ASN A 16 10.65 -0.82 -37.49
CA ASN A 16 11.22 0.32 -38.21
C ASN A 16 12.34 1.03 -37.45
N ALA A 17 12.42 0.85 -36.13
CA ALA A 17 13.41 1.48 -35.28
C ALA A 17 14.83 1.05 -35.62
N GLN A 18 15.80 1.99 -35.48
CA GLN A 18 17.22 1.74 -35.68
C GLN A 18 17.80 0.88 -34.55
N ALA A 19 17.35 1.10 -33.32
CA ALA A 19 17.73 0.30 -32.16
C ALA A 19 16.52 0.07 -31.26
N ALA A 20 16.49 -1.10 -30.63
CA ALA A 20 15.49 -1.43 -29.62
C ALA A 20 16.02 -2.47 -28.64
N ILE A 21 15.41 -2.50 -27.44
CA ILE A 21 15.62 -3.54 -26.44
C ILE A 21 14.32 -3.79 -25.68
N VAL A 22 14.08 -5.05 -25.32
CA VAL A 22 13.03 -5.44 -24.39
C VAL A 22 13.67 -6.18 -23.23
N VAL A 23 13.41 -5.73 -22.00
CA VAL A 23 13.96 -6.32 -20.78
C VAL A 23 12.86 -6.55 -19.75
N THR A 24 13.07 -7.48 -18.83
CA THR A 24 12.20 -7.61 -17.65
C THR A 24 12.46 -6.47 -16.66
N GLN A 25 11.40 -5.94 -16.04
CA GLN A 25 11.53 -4.81 -15.10
C GLN A 25 12.36 -5.19 -13.87
N HIS A 26 12.09 -6.33 -13.26
CA HIS A 26 12.73 -6.72 -12.01
C HIS A 26 14.18 -7.21 -12.19
N GLU A 27 14.39 -8.20 -13.04
CA GLU A 27 15.72 -8.83 -13.19
C GLU A 27 16.62 -8.10 -14.21
N GLY A 28 16.04 -7.32 -15.12
CA GLY A 28 16.77 -6.70 -16.23
C GLY A 28 17.24 -7.69 -17.27
N ARG A 29 16.59 -8.86 -17.33
CA ARG A 29 16.90 -9.88 -18.33
C ARG A 29 16.55 -9.36 -19.72
N ILE A 30 17.47 -9.43 -20.64
CA ILE A 30 17.24 -9.07 -22.04
C ILE A 30 16.41 -10.18 -22.70
N LEU A 31 15.25 -9.81 -23.24
CA LEU A 31 14.35 -10.70 -23.95
C LEU A 31 14.50 -10.55 -25.47
N LEU A 32 14.60 -9.32 -25.94
CA LEU A 32 14.83 -8.97 -27.35
C LEU A 32 15.81 -7.81 -27.46
N GLU A 33 16.64 -7.80 -28.48
CA GLU A 33 17.50 -6.66 -28.76
C GLU A 33 17.79 -6.49 -30.27
N LYS A 34 17.82 -5.25 -30.72
CA LYS A 34 18.25 -4.81 -32.04
C LYS A 34 19.19 -3.62 -31.86
N ASN A 35 20.46 -3.79 -32.20
CA ASN A 35 21.45 -2.71 -32.09
C ASN A 35 21.45 -1.99 -30.74
N ALA A 36 21.15 -2.71 -29.63
CA ALA A 36 20.85 -2.13 -28.32
C ALA A 36 21.92 -1.18 -27.78
N LYS A 37 23.19 -1.38 -28.15
CA LYS A 37 24.34 -0.54 -27.75
C LYS A 37 24.72 0.54 -28.78
N MET A 38 23.94 0.69 -29.85
CA MET A 38 24.17 1.73 -30.85
C MET A 38 23.94 3.10 -30.25
N LYS A 39 24.93 3.98 -30.29
CA LYS A 39 24.84 5.37 -29.81
C LYS A 39 23.92 6.19 -30.71
N LEU A 40 22.83 6.67 -30.15
CA LEU A 40 21.81 7.46 -30.81
C LEU A 40 21.44 8.70 -29.94
N ALA A 41 20.87 9.71 -30.57
CA ALA A 41 20.31 10.83 -29.83
C ALA A 41 19.00 10.39 -29.13
N PRO A 42 18.88 10.54 -27.80
CA PRO A 42 17.74 10.01 -27.03
C PRO A 42 16.47 10.86 -27.12
N ALA A 43 16.49 11.99 -27.84
CA ALA A 43 15.41 12.98 -27.86
C ALA A 43 15.01 13.42 -26.42
N PHE A 44 13.70 13.58 -26.20
CA PHE A 44 13.14 14.00 -24.91
C PHE A 44 13.11 12.90 -23.85
N LEU A 45 13.65 11.71 -24.14
CA LEU A 45 13.79 10.64 -23.13
C LEU A 45 14.80 11.04 -22.02
N THR A 46 15.66 12.04 -22.26
CA THR A 46 16.50 12.64 -21.22
C THR A 46 15.72 13.12 -20.00
N LYS A 47 14.47 13.56 -20.20
CA LYS A 47 13.60 14.04 -19.12
C LYS A 47 13.17 12.95 -18.12
N ILE A 48 13.31 11.68 -18.48
CA ILE A 48 13.15 10.55 -17.56
C ILE A 48 14.16 10.70 -16.41
N MET A 49 15.44 10.89 -16.75
CA MET A 49 16.51 11.11 -15.77
C MET A 49 16.32 12.42 -15.00
N ALA A 50 15.93 13.50 -15.68
CA ALA A 50 15.67 14.79 -15.05
C ALA A 50 14.56 14.68 -13.99
N SER A 51 13.52 13.91 -14.28
CA SER A 51 12.37 13.72 -13.37
C SER A 51 12.75 12.93 -12.11
N ILE A 52 13.53 11.84 -12.24
CA ILE A 52 13.94 11.09 -11.07
C ILE A 52 14.92 11.88 -10.18
N ILE A 53 15.82 12.67 -10.75
CA ILE A 53 16.71 13.54 -9.99
C ILE A 53 15.91 14.61 -9.22
N ALA A 54 14.87 15.15 -9.83
CA ALA A 54 13.98 16.10 -9.15
C ALA A 54 13.27 15.45 -7.95
N LEU A 55 12.75 14.21 -8.11
CA LEU A 55 12.11 13.45 -7.05
C LEU A 55 13.07 13.02 -5.92
N GLU A 56 14.36 12.87 -6.22
CA GLU A 56 15.38 12.52 -5.22
C GLU A 56 15.97 13.73 -4.48
N LYS A 57 15.89 14.92 -5.05
CA LYS A 57 16.56 16.12 -4.52
C LYS A 57 15.61 17.20 -3.99
N CYS A 58 14.31 17.09 -4.26
CA CYS A 58 13.29 18.05 -3.86
C CYS A 58 12.10 17.33 -3.28
N ASN A 59 11.38 18.01 -2.38
CA ASN A 59 10.06 17.55 -2.00
C ASN A 59 9.06 17.83 -3.13
N PRO A 60 8.17 16.92 -3.47
CA PRO A 60 7.15 17.12 -4.51
C PRO A 60 6.30 18.37 -4.33
N SER A 61 6.04 18.79 -3.11
CA SER A 61 5.27 19.99 -2.73
C SER A 61 6.05 21.29 -2.76
N ASP A 62 7.40 21.26 -2.88
CA ASP A 62 8.22 22.45 -2.91
C ASP A 62 7.75 23.42 -4.00
N LYS A 63 7.66 24.73 -3.66
CA LYS A 63 7.25 25.76 -4.60
C LYS A 63 8.47 26.37 -5.30
N VAL A 64 8.53 26.18 -6.58
CA VAL A 64 9.53 26.82 -7.45
C VAL A 64 9.01 28.17 -7.92
N THR A 65 9.75 29.23 -7.65
CA THR A 65 9.47 30.54 -8.23
C THR A 65 10.21 30.66 -9.56
N VAL A 66 9.47 30.75 -10.64
CA VAL A 66 10.01 30.83 -12.01
C VAL A 66 10.75 32.15 -12.20
N SER A 67 12.01 32.10 -12.59
CA SER A 67 12.81 33.31 -12.86
C SER A 67 12.58 33.89 -14.26
N GLU A 68 12.92 35.17 -14.46
CA GLU A 68 12.95 35.76 -15.79
C GLU A 68 13.95 35.03 -16.72
N ASN A 69 15.03 34.48 -16.16
CA ASN A 69 16.01 33.73 -16.92
C ASN A 69 15.41 32.47 -17.54
N VAL A 70 14.60 31.71 -16.81
CA VAL A 70 13.88 30.55 -17.33
C VAL A 70 12.97 30.93 -18.50
N VAL A 71 12.18 31.99 -18.35
CA VAL A 71 11.28 32.46 -19.41
C VAL A 71 12.06 32.94 -20.65
N ASN A 72 13.15 33.68 -20.45
CA ASN A 72 13.98 34.21 -21.54
C ASN A 72 14.68 33.08 -22.32
N GLN A 73 15.16 32.03 -21.65
CA GLN A 73 15.77 30.86 -22.31
C GLN A 73 14.81 30.15 -23.27
N ILE A 74 13.52 30.22 -23.03
CA ILE A 74 12.50 29.54 -23.85
C ILE A 74 11.87 30.45 -24.88
N SER A 75 11.78 31.76 -24.64
CA SER A 75 11.12 32.73 -25.51
C SER A 75 11.69 32.74 -26.94
N GLY A 76 12.95 32.34 -27.13
CA GLY A 76 13.59 32.18 -28.44
C GLY A 76 13.26 30.86 -29.18
N TRP A 77 12.54 29.93 -28.57
CA TRP A 77 12.34 28.57 -29.10
C TRP A 77 10.93 28.38 -29.67
N LYS A 78 10.69 28.93 -30.87
CA LYS A 78 9.41 28.74 -31.55
C LYS A 78 9.13 27.26 -31.77
N GLY A 79 8.01 26.79 -31.16
CA GLY A 79 7.54 25.38 -31.27
C GLY A 79 8.16 24.42 -30.27
N SER A 80 8.85 24.91 -29.23
CA SER A 80 9.27 24.04 -28.13
C SER A 80 8.06 23.63 -27.28
N ALA A 81 8.09 22.40 -26.73
CA ALA A 81 7.09 21.97 -25.76
C ALA A 81 7.25 22.78 -24.47
N ALA A 82 6.21 23.45 -24.03
CA ALA A 82 6.17 24.28 -22.83
C ALA A 82 4.74 24.33 -22.27
N ILE A 83 4.59 24.61 -20.98
CA ILE A 83 3.31 24.91 -20.32
C ILE A 83 3.11 26.42 -20.15
N ASN A 84 3.98 27.22 -20.73
CA ASN A 84 3.96 28.69 -20.75
C ASN A 84 4.06 29.28 -19.33
N LEU A 85 5.12 28.92 -18.62
CA LEU A 85 5.44 29.49 -17.31
C LEU A 85 5.76 30.97 -17.43
N GLU A 86 5.32 31.77 -16.45
CA GLU A 86 5.57 33.20 -16.37
C GLU A 86 6.57 33.54 -15.25
N ALA A 87 7.35 34.60 -15.45
CA ALA A 87 8.28 35.10 -14.43
C ALA A 87 7.53 35.47 -13.15
N GLY A 88 8.02 34.98 -12.00
CA GLY A 88 7.37 35.11 -10.70
C GLY A 88 6.20 34.16 -10.47
N GLU A 89 5.91 33.22 -11.37
CA GLU A 89 4.96 32.15 -11.13
C GLU A 89 5.50 31.19 -10.08
N GLN A 90 4.64 30.80 -9.13
CA GLN A 90 4.94 29.82 -8.09
C GLN A 90 4.21 28.51 -8.40
N ILE A 91 4.97 27.47 -8.71
CA ILE A 91 4.45 26.18 -9.12
C ILE A 91 5.16 25.05 -8.34
N SER A 92 4.48 23.96 -8.05
CA SER A 92 5.10 22.87 -7.30
C SER A 92 6.07 22.04 -8.14
N VAL A 93 7.05 21.43 -7.49
CA VAL A 93 7.98 20.50 -8.15
C VAL A 93 7.23 19.37 -8.83
N ILE A 94 6.19 18.82 -8.20
CA ILE A 94 5.40 17.72 -8.77
C ILE A 94 4.69 18.16 -10.06
N ASP A 95 4.11 19.38 -10.11
CA ASP A 95 3.45 19.91 -11.31
C ASP A 95 4.44 20.08 -12.46
N LEU A 96 5.66 20.53 -12.14
CA LEU A 96 6.75 20.64 -13.11
C LEU A 96 7.17 19.27 -13.64
N ILE A 97 7.24 18.23 -12.79
CA ILE A 97 7.59 16.87 -13.21
C ILE A 97 6.48 16.29 -14.10
N TYR A 98 5.20 16.45 -13.73
CA TYR A 98 4.09 16.04 -14.59
C TYR A 98 4.18 16.67 -15.97
N SER A 99 4.46 17.97 -16.05
CA SER A 99 4.57 18.68 -17.33
C SER A 99 5.79 18.22 -18.16
N MET A 100 6.92 17.94 -17.51
CA MET A 100 8.09 17.35 -18.19
C MET A 100 7.78 15.98 -18.77
N MET A 101 7.08 15.13 -18.01
CA MET A 101 6.82 13.74 -18.40
C MET A 101 5.70 13.66 -19.45
N LEU A 102 4.56 14.31 -19.22
CA LEU A 102 3.40 14.17 -20.08
C LEU A 102 3.53 14.95 -21.42
N VAL A 103 3.92 16.22 -21.34
CA VAL A 103 3.98 17.10 -22.54
C VAL A 103 5.39 17.51 -22.93
N SER A 104 6.40 16.96 -22.25
CA SER A 104 7.83 17.26 -22.52
C SER A 104 8.20 18.74 -22.32
N ALA A 105 7.56 19.44 -21.39
CA ALA A 105 7.73 20.86 -21.15
C ALA A 105 9.20 21.22 -20.83
N ASN A 106 9.75 22.13 -21.60
CA ASN A 106 11.14 22.59 -21.44
C ASN A 106 11.25 23.68 -20.37
N ASP A 107 10.26 24.60 -20.28
CA ASP A 107 10.18 25.58 -19.22
C ASP A 107 10.22 24.96 -17.83
N SER A 108 9.48 23.89 -17.65
CA SER A 108 9.47 23.12 -16.40
C SER A 108 10.84 22.49 -16.10
N LEU A 109 11.52 21.95 -17.11
CA LEU A 109 12.87 21.42 -16.94
C LEU A 109 13.86 22.50 -16.51
N PHE A 110 13.82 23.67 -17.16
CA PHE A 110 14.71 24.78 -16.83
C PHE A 110 14.43 25.32 -15.42
N ALA A 111 13.16 25.43 -15.04
CA ALA A 111 12.76 25.85 -13.70
C ALA A 111 13.29 24.88 -12.62
N ILE A 112 13.15 23.56 -12.83
CA ILE A 112 13.70 22.54 -11.93
C ILE A 112 15.22 22.58 -11.88
N ALA A 113 15.89 22.69 -13.02
CA ALA A 113 17.36 22.75 -13.08
C ALA A 113 17.91 23.96 -12.34
N GLU A 114 17.26 25.13 -12.51
CA GLU A 114 17.64 26.34 -11.79
C GLU A 114 17.40 26.21 -10.29
N PHE A 115 16.27 25.63 -9.90
CA PHE A 115 15.91 25.41 -8.49
C PHE A 115 16.91 24.48 -7.79
N ILE A 116 17.31 23.36 -8.43
CA ILE A 116 18.19 22.35 -7.82
C ILE A 116 19.64 22.81 -7.76
N CYS A 117 20.16 23.45 -8.81
CA CYS A 117 21.60 23.72 -8.93
C CYS A 117 21.97 25.05 -9.59
N GLY A 118 21.01 25.90 -9.85
CA GLY A 118 21.20 27.27 -10.33
C GLY A 118 21.22 27.43 -11.82
N ASN A 119 21.50 26.42 -12.64
CA ASN A 119 21.42 26.50 -14.12
C ASN A 119 21.40 25.12 -14.78
N ILE A 120 21.04 25.10 -16.07
CA ILE A 120 20.85 23.87 -16.85
C ILE A 120 22.18 23.12 -17.12
N ASP A 121 23.31 23.81 -17.22
CA ASP A 121 24.61 23.18 -17.51
C ASP A 121 25.09 22.36 -16.31
N LYS A 122 24.96 22.91 -15.11
CA LYS A 122 25.21 22.15 -13.87
C LYS A 122 24.28 20.97 -13.73
N PHE A 123 23.01 21.13 -14.14
CA PHE A 123 22.05 20.05 -14.11
C PHE A 123 22.43 18.92 -15.08
N ALA A 124 22.95 19.25 -16.26
CA ALA A 124 23.52 18.27 -17.21
C ALA A 124 24.61 17.43 -16.57
N ILE A 125 25.52 18.05 -15.80
CA ILE A 125 26.59 17.33 -15.07
C ILE A 125 26.00 16.37 -14.04
N ILE A 126 25.00 16.80 -13.29
CA ILE A 126 24.32 15.94 -12.30
C ILE A 126 23.65 14.76 -12.99
N MET A 127 22.98 14.97 -14.13
CA MET A 127 22.36 13.91 -14.91
C MET A 127 23.39 12.92 -15.47
N ASP A 128 24.53 13.39 -15.97
CA ASP A 128 25.61 12.55 -16.49
C ASP A 128 26.25 11.71 -15.38
N GLN A 129 26.46 12.29 -14.19
CA GLN A 129 26.95 11.59 -13.02
C GLN A 129 25.95 10.51 -12.56
N LYS A 130 24.65 10.84 -12.48
CA LYS A 130 23.61 9.90 -12.08
C LYS A 130 23.49 8.73 -13.06
N ALA A 131 23.62 8.99 -14.38
CA ALA A 131 23.62 7.91 -15.38
C ALA A 131 24.74 6.89 -15.08
N LYS A 132 25.95 7.36 -14.80
CA LYS A 132 27.08 6.50 -14.49
C LYS A 132 26.92 5.76 -13.14
N GLU A 133 26.40 6.45 -12.13
CA GLU A 133 26.10 5.87 -10.80
C GLU A 133 25.18 4.65 -10.90
N ILE A 134 24.14 4.74 -11.71
CA ILE A 134 23.17 3.63 -11.89
C ILE A 134 23.58 2.59 -12.95
N GLY A 135 24.77 2.74 -13.55
CA GLY A 135 25.33 1.78 -14.50
C GLY A 135 25.08 2.06 -15.99
N ALA A 136 24.45 3.19 -16.34
CA ALA A 136 24.26 3.63 -17.73
C ALA A 136 25.52 4.36 -18.26
N THR A 137 26.61 3.61 -18.42
CA THR A 137 27.98 4.16 -18.63
C THR A 137 28.25 4.67 -20.03
N ASP A 138 27.50 4.22 -21.05
CA ASP A 138 27.60 4.63 -22.44
C ASP A 138 26.64 5.81 -22.78
N THR A 139 26.07 6.45 -21.75
CA THR A 139 25.22 7.64 -21.86
C THR A 139 26.04 8.90 -21.59
N SER A 140 25.83 9.93 -22.41
CA SER A 140 26.39 11.27 -22.19
C SER A 140 25.27 12.30 -22.28
N VAL A 141 25.13 13.09 -21.21
CA VAL A 141 24.11 14.14 -21.10
C VAL A 141 24.76 15.52 -21.21
N ALA A 142 24.76 16.07 -22.41
CA ALA A 142 25.24 17.41 -22.67
C ALA A 142 24.09 18.45 -22.72
N SER A 143 22.85 17.98 -22.98
CA SER A 143 21.68 18.85 -23.10
C SER A 143 20.49 18.16 -22.41
N PRO A 144 20.13 18.55 -21.18
CA PRO A 144 19.06 17.94 -20.40
C PRO A 144 17.69 17.92 -21.09
N ASP A 145 17.42 18.93 -21.91
CA ASP A 145 16.18 19.06 -22.69
C ASP A 145 16.08 18.10 -23.89
N GLY A 146 17.14 17.36 -24.18
CA GLY A 146 17.20 16.41 -25.29
C GLY A 146 17.51 17.06 -26.66
N LYS A 147 17.92 18.33 -26.68
CA LYS A 147 18.40 18.99 -27.91
C LYS A 147 19.67 18.27 -28.36
N PHE A 148 19.75 18.08 -29.67
CA PHE A 148 20.92 17.43 -30.26
C PHE A 148 22.18 18.32 -30.16
N THR A 149 23.21 17.75 -29.55
CA THR A 149 24.60 18.17 -29.67
C THR A 149 25.45 16.96 -30.04
N ALA A 150 26.69 17.16 -30.48
CA ALA A 150 27.57 16.06 -30.85
C ALA A 150 27.91 15.18 -29.64
N GLU A 151 27.90 15.76 -28.43
CA GLU A 151 28.23 15.12 -27.15
C GLU A 151 27.00 14.46 -26.50
N GLN A 152 25.76 14.71 -27.03
CA GLN A 152 24.51 14.18 -26.51
C GLN A 152 24.15 12.84 -27.15
N TYR A 153 24.34 11.76 -26.44
CA TYR A 153 23.99 10.41 -26.90
C TYR A 153 23.62 9.47 -25.76
N SER A 154 22.89 8.44 -26.11
CA SER A 154 22.64 7.27 -25.27
C SER A 154 22.46 6.04 -26.19
N ASN A 155 22.03 4.94 -25.64
CA ASN A 155 21.68 3.74 -26.37
C ASN A 155 20.46 3.06 -25.73
N ALA A 156 19.86 2.10 -26.41
CA ALA A 156 18.67 1.44 -25.89
C ALA A 156 18.94 0.64 -24.60
N TYR A 157 20.13 0.06 -24.46
CA TYR A 157 20.55 -0.67 -23.28
C TYR A 157 20.65 0.23 -22.04
N ASP A 158 21.34 1.35 -22.14
CA ASP A 158 21.48 2.31 -21.05
C ASP A 158 20.16 2.96 -20.66
N LEU A 159 19.32 3.30 -21.65
CA LEU A 159 17.98 3.82 -21.39
C LEU A 159 17.09 2.78 -20.67
N ALA A 160 17.27 1.48 -20.94
CA ALA A 160 16.59 0.44 -20.19
C ALA A 160 17.04 0.42 -18.72
N ILE A 161 18.34 0.58 -18.44
CA ILE A 161 18.88 0.71 -17.06
C ILE A 161 18.23 1.92 -16.37
N ILE A 162 18.25 3.09 -17.03
CA ILE A 162 17.66 4.33 -16.50
C ILE A 162 16.17 4.14 -16.21
N CYS A 163 15.40 3.59 -17.16
CA CYS A 163 13.97 3.38 -16.99
C CYS A 163 13.67 2.38 -15.88
N ARG A 164 14.42 1.27 -15.79
CA ARG A 164 14.27 0.30 -14.70
C ARG A 164 14.46 0.95 -13.35
N TYR A 165 15.50 1.76 -13.19
CA TYR A 165 15.76 2.51 -11.97
C TYR A 165 14.59 3.45 -11.64
N CYS A 166 14.16 4.29 -12.59
CA CYS A 166 13.08 5.24 -12.38
C CYS A 166 11.74 4.56 -12.04
N MET A 167 11.43 3.43 -12.67
CA MET A 167 10.18 2.68 -12.43
C MET A 167 10.13 2.00 -11.05
N THR A 168 11.20 1.97 -10.27
CA THR A 168 11.17 1.56 -8.87
C THR A 168 10.61 2.64 -7.96
N ASN A 169 10.69 3.92 -8.39
CA ASN A 169 10.10 5.04 -7.65
C ASN A 169 8.60 5.13 -7.93
N ARG A 170 7.78 5.05 -6.89
CA ARG A 170 6.31 5.00 -7.02
C ARG A 170 5.72 6.28 -7.60
N ILE A 171 6.22 7.46 -7.17
CA ILE A 171 5.73 8.75 -7.69
C ILE A 171 6.04 8.84 -9.18
N PHE A 172 7.28 8.51 -9.57
CA PHE A 172 7.65 8.46 -10.99
C PHE A 172 6.74 7.52 -11.79
N ARG A 173 6.48 6.33 -11.27
CA ARG A 173 5.61 5.33 -11.90
C ARG A 173 4.19 5.83 -12.08
N THR A 174 3.62 6.49 -11.06
CA THR A 174 2.28 7.12 -11.12
C THR A 174 2.24 8.20 -12.19
N ILE A 175 3.24 9.10 -12.24
CA ILE A 175 3.32 10.16 -13.26
C ILE A 175 3.42 9.55 -14.66
N ALA A 176 4.29 8.56 -14.85
CA ALA A 176 4.50 7.91 -16.14
C ALA A 176 3.23 7.23 -16.69
N ALA A 177 2.43 6.62 -15.81
CA ALA A 177 1.18 5.94 -16.15
C ALA A 177 0.00 6.90 -16.37
N SER A 178 0.12 8.17 -15.98
CA SER A 178 -0.98 9.13 -16.05
C SER A 178 -1.37 9.45 -17.49
N ASP A 179 -2.64 9.31 -17.81
CA ASP A 179 -3.25 9.68 -19.08
C ASP A 179 -3.26 11.21 -19.29
N LYS A 180 -3.68 11.93 -18.27
CA LYS A 180 -3.76 13.38 -18.21
C LYS A 180 -3.50 13.87 -16.79
N TYR A 181 -3.18 15.14 -16.67
CA TYR A 181 -3.01 15.81 -15.39
C TYR A 181 -3.51 17.25 -15.49
N THR A 182 -4.11 17.75 -14.42
CA THR A 182 -4.49 19.17 -14.32
C THR A 182 -3.55 19.86 -13.35
N ILE A 183 -2.68 20.70 -13.88
CA ILE A 183 -1.86 21.60 -13.07
C ILE A 183 -2.81 22.58 -12.37
N PRO A 184 -2.79 22.69 -11.04
CA PRO A 184 -3.65 23.62 -10.31
C PRO A 184 -3.41 25.08 -10.71
N ALA A 185 -4.33 25.97 -10.35
CA ALA A 185 -4.13 27.40 -10.51
C ALA A 185 -2.91 27.86 -9.70
N THR A 186 -2.10 28.72 -10.30
CA THR A 186 -0.96 29.35 -9.64
C THR A 186 -1.25 30.82 -9.34
N ASN A 187 -0.31 31.51 -8.73
CA ASN A 187 -0.42 32.97 -8.51
C ASN A 187 -0.45 33.80 -9.81
N LYS A 188 -0.21 33.20 -10.97
CA LYS A 188 -0.17 33.87 -12.28
C LYS A 188 -1.18 33.32 -13.28
N ASN A 189 -1.41 32.01 -13.26
CA ASN A 189 -2.21 31.32 -14.27
C ASN A 189 -3.32 30.49 -13.67
N GLY A 190 -4.43 30.37 -14.41
CA GLY A 190 -5.51 29.42 -14.09
C GLY A 190 -5.07 27.96 -14.27
N PRO A 191 -5.95 26.98 -13.94
CA PRO A 191 -5.65 25.56 -14.09
C PRO A 191 -5.30 25.21 -15.55
N ARG A 192 -4.32 24.31 -15.75
CA ARG A 192 -3.86 23.86 -17.09
C ARG A 192 -3.99 22.36 -17.21
N GLU A 193 -4.93 21.87 -18.04
CA GLU A 193 -5.04 20.45 -18.34
C GLU A 193 -3.96 20.07 -19.38
N ILE A 194 -3.13 19.08 -19.05
CA ILE A 194 -2.12 18.52 -19.94
C ILE A 194 -2.42 17.05 -20.22
N GLN A 195 -2.22 16.61 -21.46
CA GLN A 195 -2.51 15.25 -21.92
C GLN A 195 -1.20 14.53 -22.27
N ASN A 196 -1.07 13.28 -21.86
CA ASN A 196 0.12 12.50 -22.13
C ASN A 196 0.36 12.31 -23.64
N THR A 197 1.56 12.63 -24.11
CA THR A 197 1.99 12.43 -25.49
C THR A 197 2.39 11.00 -25.80
N ASN A 198 2.54 10.13 -24.79
CA ASN A 198 2.70 8.71 -24.98
C ASN A 198 1.35 8.07 -25.33
N LEU A 199 1.17 7.72 -26.60
CA LEU A 199 -0.12 7.22 -27.11
C LEU A 199 -0.49 5.81 -26.59
N LEU A 200 0.44 5.08 -25.98
CA LEU A 200 0.14 3.78 -25.35
C LEU A 200 -0.75 3.93 -24.12
N VAL A 201 -0.60 5.04 -23.37
CA VAL A 201 -1.40 5.33 -22.15
C VAL A 201 -2.48 6.38 -22.38
N ASN A 202 -2.45 7.10 -23.50
CA ASN A 202 -3.38 8.19 -23.80
C ASN A 202 -4.77 7.68 -24.16
N SER A 203 -5.77 7.90 -23.31
CA SER A 203 -7.14 7.40 -23.49
C SER A 203 -7.89 8.00 -24.69
N ARG A 204 -7.51 9.19 -25.15
CA ARG A 204 -8.08 9.83 -26.33
C ARG A 204 -7.65 9.15 -27.63
N ASN A 205 -6.60 8.30 -27.60
CA ASN A 205 -6.07 7.63 -28.77
C ASN A 205 -6.36 6.13 -28.73
N ARG A 206 -7.53 5.71 -29.19
CA ARG A 206 -7.93 4.30 -29.20
C ARG A 206 -7.06 3.40 -30.10
N ARG A 207 -6.36 3.97 -31.08
CA ARG A 207 -5.59 3.21 -32.09
C ARG A 207 -4.28 2.65 -31.55
N TYR A 208 -3.59 3.40 -30.67
CA TYR A 208 -2.29 3.02 -30.12
C TYR A 208 -2.34 2.68 -28.64
N ARG A 209 -3.49 2.84 -27.99
CA ARG A 209 -3.63 2.50 -26.60
C ARG A 209 -3.33 1.03 -26.37
N TYR A 210 -2.41 0.77 -25.44
CA TYR A 210 -2.09 -0.57 -24.99
C TYR A 210 -2.62 -0.74 -23.57
N GLU A 211 -3.58 -1.63 -23.37
CA GLU A 211 -4.41 -1.69 -22.15
C GLU A 211 -3.58 -1.85 -20.87
N THR A 212 -2.50 -2.62 -20.94
CA THR A 212 -1.63 -2.92 -19.80
C THR A 212 -0.38 -2.05 -19.74
N ALA A 213 -0.28 -0.99 -20.58
CA ALA A 213 0.84 -0.06 -20.54
C ALA A 213 0.80 0.84 -19.29
N ILE A 214 1.96 1.01 -18.64
CA ILE A 214 2.18 1.84 -17.45
C ILE A 214 3.15 3.01 -17.71
N GLY A 215 3.25 3.45 -18.93
CA GLY A 215 4.09 4.60 -19.28
C GLY A 215 5.03 4.22 -20.43
N ILE A 216 6.23 4.83 -20.59
CA ILE A 216 6.91 5.79 -19.71
C ILE A 216 6.93 7.17 -20.39
N LYS A 217 7.61 7.31 -21.56
CA LYS A 217 7.77 8.59 -22.22
C LYS A 217 8.06 8.45 -23.71
N SER A 218 7.47 9.32 -24.52
CA SER A 218 7.79 9.52 -25.94
C SER A 218 8.67 10.76 -26.16
N GLY A 219 9.41 10.77 -27.26
CA GLY A 219 10.23 11.89 -27.67
C GLY A 219 10.47 11.93 -29.17
N TYR A 220 10.59 13.11 -29.74
CA TYR A 220 10.89 13.32 -31.16
C TYR A 220 11.77 14.56 -31.38
N THR A 221 12.81 14.39 -32.14
CA THR A 221 13.52 15.52 -32.80
C THR A 221 13.82 15.12 -34.22
N ALA A 222 14.07 16.10 -35.08
CA ALA A 222 14.41 15.83 -36.51
C ALA A 222 15.64 14.90 -36.63
N ARG A 223 16.59 14.95 -35.69
CA ARG A 223 17.83 14.19 -35.71
C ARG A 223 17.67 12.81 -35.08
N SER A 224 17.03 12.73 -33.92
CA SER A 224 16.80 11.46 -33.20
C SER A 224 15.68 10.63 -33.77
N LYS A 225 14.86 11.21 -34.67
CA LYS A 225 13.59 10.61 -35.11
C LYS A 225 12.66 10.35 -33.92
N SER A 226 11.72 9.40 -34.04
CA SER A 226 10.82 9.02 -32.95
C SER A 226 11.48 8.03 -32.01
N CYS A 227 11.41 8.34 -30.72
CA CYS A 227 11.92 7.52 -29.63
C CYS A 227 10.81 7.29 -28.60
N LEU A 228 10.80 6.10 -28.00
CA LEU A 228 9.83 5.72 -26.98
C LEU A 228 10.48 4.81 -25.93
N ALA A 229 10.23 5.12 -24.68
CA ALA A 229 10.38 4.20 -23.56
C ALA A 229 9.00 3.82 -23.07
N CYS A 230 8.70 2.54 -22.95
CA CYS A 230 7.42 2.06 -22.43
C CYS A 230 7.60 0.88 -21.47
N SER A 231 6.66 0.73 -20.57
CA SER A 231 6.50 -0.42 -19.69
C SER A 231 5.10 -0.98 -19.85
N ALA A 232 4.95 -2.30 -19.73
CA ALA A 232 3.66 -2.95 -19.76
C ALA A 232 3.65 -4.22 -18.88
N LEU A 233 2.48 -4.47 -18.28
CA LEU A 233 2.17 -5.74 -17.63
C LEU A 233 1.70 -6.77 -18.69
N PRO A 234 1.81 -8.06 -18.40
CA PRO A 234 1.25 -9.08 -19.29
C PRO A 234 -0.27 -8.91 -19.37
N PRO A 235 -0.89 -9.03 -20.57
CA PRO A 235 -2.33 -9.14 -20.69
C PRO A 235 -2.88 -10.31 -19.86
N ALA A 236 -4.14 -10.23 -19.40
CA ALA A 236 -4.74 -11.19 -18.48
C ALA A 236 -4.69 -12.66 -18.94
N ASN A 237 -4.60 -12.90 -20.26
CA ASN A 237 -4.55 -14.23 -20.86
C ASN A 237 -3.13 -14.64 -21.32
N LYS A 238 -2.09 -13.86 -20.97
CA LYS A 238 -0.71 -14.13 -21.35
C LYS A 238 0.15 -14.42 -20.14
N PHE A 239 1.11 -15.31 -20.31
CA PHE A 239 2.17 -15.56 -19.34
C PHE A 239 3.27 -14.50 -19.47
N GLY A 240 3.79 -14.01 -18.35
CA GLY A 240 4.88 -13.03 -18.34
C GLY A 240 4.99 -12.28 -17.03
N GLU A 241 5.89 -11.32 -17.05
CA GLU A 241 6.09 -10.35 -15.99
C GLU A 241 6.16 -8.94 -16.60
N GLU A 242 6.21 -7.90 -15.80
CA GLU A 242 6.37 -6.54 -16.31
C GLU A 242 7.64 -6.42 -17.15
N ILE A 243 7.49 -5.87 -18.35
CA ILE A 243 8.57 -5.67 -19.30
C ILE A 243 8.72 -4.19 -19.65
N LEU A 244 9.95 -3.79 -19.93
CA LEU A 244 10.30 -2.51 -20.50
C LEU A 244 10.73 -2.67 -21.93
N ALA A 245 10.21 -1.82 -22.83
CA ALA A 245 10.68 -1.72 -24.21
C ALA A 245 11.18 -0.32 -24.51
N ILE A 246 12.40 -0.24 -25.03
CA ILE A 246 13.00 1.00 -25.51
C ILE A 246 13.14 0.92 -27.03
N VAL A 247 12.61 1.91 -27.71
CA VAL A 247 12.59 2.00 -29.19
C VAL A 247 13.18 3.31 -29.62
N LEU A 248 14.26 3.30 -30.40
CA LEU A 248 15.02 4.48 -30.78
C LEU A 248 15.15 4.60 -32.30
N GLY A 249 15.00 5.82 -32.79
CA GLY A 249 15.25 6.17 -34.18
C GLY A 249 14.23 5.57 -35.15
N ALA A 250 12.97 5.40 -34.76
CA ALA A 250 11.93 4.95 -35.68
C ALA A 250 11.62 6.02 -36.73
N GLU A 251 11.74 5.66 -38.01
CA GLU A 251 11.52 6.60 -39.12
C GLU A 251 10.03 6.80 -39.36
N ASN A 252 9.55 7.95 -39.19
CA ASN A 252 8.53 8.66 -39.96
C ASN A 252 8.24 10.01 -39.32
N ALA A 253 8.79 11.01 -39.95
CA ALA A 253 8.92 12.37 -39.44
C ALA A 253 7.59 13.11 -39.19
N LYS A 254 6.50 12.75 -39.85
CA LYS A 254 5.31 13.61 -39.84
C LYS A 254 4.27 13.27 -38.71
N GLN A 255 4.33 12.12 -38.06
CA GLN A 255 3.26 11.75 -37.11
C GLN A 255 3.66 10.90 -35.90
N MET A 256 4.93 10.63 -35.62
CA MET A 256 5.41 9.75 -34.51
C MET A 256 4.80 8.33 -34.46
N LYS A 257 4.12 7.88 -35.50
CA LYS A 257 3.23 6.71 -35.47
C LYS A 257 3.96 5.38 -35.44
N TYR A 258 5.07 5.23 -36.16
CA TYR A 258 5.76 3.94 -36.25
C TYR A 258 6.41 3.51 -34.94
N VAL A 259 6.87 4.42 -34.10
CA VAL A 259 7.45 4.07 -32.82
C VAL A 259 6.46 3.36 -31.89
N PHE A 260 5.18 3.73 -31.98
CA PHE A 260 4.13 3.05 -31.20
C PHE A 260 3.76 1.69 -31.79
N TYR A 261 3.76 1.54 -33.13
CA TYR A 261 3.60 0.24 -33.75
C TYR A 261 4.75 -0.70 -33.42
N ASP A 262 5.99 -0.22 -33.52
CA ASP A 262 7.17 -1.00 -33.17
C ASP A 262 7.09 -1.45 -31.69
N ALA A 263 6.69 -0.55 -30.78
CA ALA A 263 6.53 -0.89 -29.38
C ALA A 263 5.43 -1.93 -29.13
N ILE A 264 4.24 -1.75 -29.73
CA ILE A 264 3.14 -2.73 -29.62
C ILE A 264 3.58 -4.08 -30.19
N THR A 265 4.23 -4.09 -31.36
CA THR A 265 4.76 -5.31 -31.98
C THR A 265 5.73 -6.03 -31.05
N LEU A 266 6.65 -5.28 -30.41
CA LEU A 266 7.61 -5.85 -29.45
C LEU A 266 6.93 -6.38 -28.19
N LEU A 267 5.95 -5.64 -27.64
CA LEU A 267 5.21 -6.06 -26.45
C LEU A 267 4.39 -7.32 -26.73
N ASP A 268 3.59 -7.34 -27.79
CA ASP A 268 2.77 -8.48 -28.17
C ASP A 268 3.62 -9.71 -28.45
N PHE A 269 4.68 -9.55 -29.27
CA PHE A 269 5.60 -10.64 -29.57
C PHE A 269 6.28 -11.17 -28.31
N THR A 270 6.70 -10.30 -27.41
CA THR A 270 7.34 -10.71 -26.16
C THR A 270 6.38 -11.49 -25.27
N PHE A 271 5.14 -11.02 -25.09
CA PHE A 271 4.16 -11.75 -24.28
C PHE A 271 3.67 -13.04 -24.95
N ASP A 272 3.65 -13.11 -26.29
CA ASP A 272 3.31 -14.34 -27.04
C ASP A 272 4.41 -15.41 -26.92
N HIS A 273 5.66 -15.00 -26.77
CA HIS A 273 6.83 -15.89 -26.75
C HIS A 273 7.62 -15.81 -25.44
N PHE A 274 7.00 -15.29 -24.35
CA PHE A 274 7.71 -14.97 -23.10
C PHE A 274 8.44 -16.17 -22.53
N GLU A 275 7.85 -17.37 -22.58
CA GLU A 275 8.48 -18.62 -22.13
C GLU A 275 9.78 -18.91 -22.89
N ALA A 276 9.74 -18.84 -24.22
CA ALA A 276 10.90 -19.12 -25.06
C ALA A 276 12.01 -18.07 -24.89
N LEU A 277 11.63 -16.80 -24.73
CA LEU A 277 12.55 -15.68 -24.60
C LEU A 277 13.16 -15.58 -23.20
N SER A 278 12.38 -15.84 -22.16
CA SER A 278 12.82 -15.75 -20.78
C SER A 278 13.50 -17.02 -20.26
N GLY A 279 13.28 -18.18 -20.92
CA GLY A 279 13.64 -19.49 -20.40
C GLY A 279 12.81 -19.92 -19.19
N LYS A 280 11.86 -19.09 -18.76
CA LYS A 280 10.89 -19.40 -17.71
C LYS A 280 9.74 -20.17 -18.36
N LYS A 281 9.59 -21.45 -18.02
CA LYS A 281 8.42 -22.22 -18.46
C LYS A 281 7.21 -21.75 -17.66
N PRO A 282 5.99 -21.66 -18.28
CA PRO A 282 4.78 -21.73 -17.50
C PRO A 282 4.92 -23.04 -16.72
N GLY A 283 5.12 -22.92 -15.41
CA GLY A 283 5.09 -24.10 -14.55
C GLY A 283 3.87 -24.90 -14.96
N ASN A 284 3.93 -26.24 -15.01
CA ASN A 284 2.74 -27.05 -15.23
C ASN A 284 1.67 -26.41 -14.38
N GLN A 285 0.79 -25.63 -15.02
CA GLN A 285 -0.42 -25.16 -14.40
C GLN A 285 -1.32 -26.40 -14.23
N SER A 286 -0.98 -27.24 -13.27
CA SER A 286 -2.01 -27.67 -12.33
C SER A 286 -2.61 -26.35 -11.89
N LYS A 287 -3.91 -26.14 -12.06
CA LYS A 287 -4.68 -24.91 -11.78
C LYS A 287 -4.49 -24.31 -10.37
N GLU A 288 -3.26 -24.27 -9.87
CA GLU A 288 -2.78 -23.58 -8.67
C GLU A 288 -1.84 -22.49 -9.17
N SER A 289 -2.32 -21.25 -9.12
CA SER A 289 -1.54 -20.05 -9.34
C SER A 289 -0.21 -20.18 -8.58
N ASP A 290 0.92 -19.88 -9.23
CA ASP A 290 2.20 -19.70 -8.52
C ASP A 290 2.07 -18.54 -7.52
N ASN A 291 1.70 -18.87 -6.30
CA ASN A 291 1.53 -17.94 -5.19
C ASN A 291 2.85 -17.70 -4.44
N SER A 292 3.99 -18.06 -5.02
CA SER A 292 5.27 -17.91 -4.36
C SER A 292 5.67 -16.44 -4.24
N ILE A 293 6.05 -16.04 -3.03
CA ILE A 293 6.61 -14.71 -2.75
C ILE A 293 8.12 -14.74 -3.05
N THR A 294 8.80 -15.85 -2.74
CA THR A 294 10.25 -16.03 -2.91
C THR A 294 10.59 -17.52 -3.04
N THR A 295 11.90 -17.84 -3.02
CA THR A 295 12.41 -19.23 -2.89
C THR A 295 13.24 -19.38 -1.61
N VAL A 296 13.45 -20.63 -1.18
CA VAL A 296 14.24 -20.93 0.00
C VAL A 296 15.67 -20.43 -0.14
N ALA A 297 16.29 -20.59 -1.31
CA ALA A 297 17.64 -20.10 -1.56
C ALA A 297 17.73 -18.58 -1.48
N LYS A 298 16.76 -17.86 -2.07
CA LYS A 298 16.71 -16.40 -1.99
C LYS A 298 16.47 -15.89 -0.58
N LEU A 299 15.61 -16.58 0.18
CA LEU A 299 15.39 -16.24 1.59
C LEU A 299 16.68 -16.44 2.41
N CYS A 300 17.44 -17.51 2.15
CA CYS A 300 18.73 -17.76 2.78
C CYS A 300 19.75 -16.63 2.52
N GLU A 301 19.82 -16.15 1.27
CA GLU A 301 20.65 -14.97 0.92
C GLU A 301 20.22 -13.72 1.70
N VAL A 302 18.91 -13.41 1.73
CA VAL A 302 18.35 -12.24 2.43
C VAL A 302 18.68 -12.27 3.92
N LEU A 303 18.62 -13.46 4.53
CA LEU A 303 18.93 -13.65 5.94
C LEU A 303 20.44 -13.69 6.21
N ASN A 304 21.26 -13.86 5.19
CA ASN A 304 22.70 -14.11 5.28
C ASN A 304 22.97 -15.29 6.23
N ALA A 305 22.40 -16.45 5.92
CA ALA A 305 22.31 -17.60 6.78
C ALA A 305 22.68 -18.90 6.05
N ASP A 306 22.95 -19.95 6.82
CA ASP A 306 23.31 -21.27 6.29
C ASP A 306 22.06 -22.12 6.04
N LEU A 307 22.03 -22.77 4.87
CA LEU A 307 20.96 -23.67 4.45
C LEU A 307 21.32 -25.13 4.71
N HIS A 308 20.47 -25.85 5.43
CA HIS A 308 20.68 -27.25 5.77
C HIS A 308 19.51 -28.11 5.26
N ASN A 309 19.82 -29.27 4.67
CA ASN A 309 18.88 -30.32 4.26
C ASN A 309 17.73 -29.83 3.37
N ALA A 310 17.91 -28.74 2.58
CA ALA A 310 16.86 -28.18 1.76
C ALA A 310 17.22 -28.14 0.27
N ALA A 311 16.21 -28.34 -0.57
CA ALA A 311 16.22 -27.95 -1.97
C ALA A 311 15.72 -26.52 -2.11
N ASP A 312 16.04 -25.85 -3.22
CA ASP A 312 15.46 -24.56 -3.54
C ASP A 312 14.01 -24.75 -4.02
N VAL A 313 13.07 -24.54 -3.12
CA VAL A 313 11.63 -24.65 -3.37
C VAL A 313 10.94 -23.31 -3.19
N PRO A 314 9.77 -23.10 -3.83
CA PRO A 314 8.98 -21.88 -3.66
C PRO A 314 8.49 -21.70 -2.21
N VAL A 315 8.58 -20.45 -1.70
CA VAL A 315 7.98 -20.01 -0.43
C VAL A 315 6.74 -19.19 -0.75
N THR A 316 5.59 -19.67 -0.32
CA THR A 316 4.28 -19.06 -0.64
C THR A 316 3.72 -18.21 0.49
N SER A 317 4.20 -18.40 1.72
CA SER A 317 3.77 -17.66 2.91
C SER A 317 4.82 -17.74 4.00
N PHE A 318 4.64 -16.92 5.02
CA PHE A 318 5.50 -16.89 6.21
C PHE A 318 4.64 -17.04 7.46
N ALA A 319 5.19 -17.65 8.51
CA ALA A 319 4.50 -17.77 9.78
C ALA A 319 5.47 -17.92 10.96
N PHE A 320 5.03 -17.53 12.14
CA PHE A 320 5.72 -17.72 13.41
C PHE A 320 4.71 -17.85 14.56
N GLY A 321 5.17 -18.29 15.72
CA GLY A 321 4.32 -18.45 16.91
C GLY A 321 3.14 -19.39 16.66
N ARG A 322 1.92 -18.89 16.90
CA ARG A 322 0.67 -19.68 16.75
C ARG A 322 -0.02 -19.51 15.39
N GLN A 323 0.59 -18.81 14.44
CA GLN A 323 -0.01 -18.63 13.12
C GLN A 323 -0.25 -19.97 12.40
N LYS A 324 -1.33 -20.02 11.62
CA LYS A 324 -1.69 -21.20 10.83
C LYS A 324 -0.64 -21.48 9.75
N ILE A 325 -0.06 -22.67 9.79
CA ILE A 325 0.91 -23.12 8.80
C ILE A 325 0.16 -23.62 7.56
N LYS A 326 0.52 -23.07 6.39
CA LYS A 326 0.01 -23.50 5.09
C LYS A 326 1.11 -24.26 4.33
N PRO A 327 0.77 -25.18 3.43
CA PRO A 327 1.76 -25.80 2.55
C PRO A 327 2.61 -24.75 1.79
N GLY A 328 3.93 -24.95 1.77
CA GLY A 328 4.86 -23.97 1.18
C GLY A 328 5.23 -22.78 2.07
N CYS A 329 4.87 -22.83 3.35
CA CYS A 329 5.21 -21.80 4.33
C CYS A 329 6.68 -21.89 4.78
N ALA A 330 7.35 -20.76 4.95
CA ALA A 330 8.59 -20.63 5.72
C ALA A 330 8.23 -20.28 7.18
N TYR A 331 8.57 -21.15 8.13
CA TYR A 331 8.18 -21.01 9.52
C TYR A 331 9.35 -20.64 10.41
N PHE A 332 9.19 -19.60 11.25
CA PHE A 332 10.18 -19.18 12.24
C PHE A 332 9.94 -19.91 13.57
N ALA A 333 10.83 -20.81 13.91
CA ALA A 333 10.68 -21.72 15.06
C ALA A 333 11.56 -21.27 16.24
N GLU A 334 10.95 -21.08 17.40
CA GLU A 334 11.64 -20.70 18.64
C GLU A 334 12.44 -21.85 19.25
N ASN A 335 12.03 -23.09 19.00
CA ASN A 335 12.63 -24.28 19.50
C ASN A 335 12.47 -25.48 18.55
N LYS A 336 13.17 -26.58 18.84
CA LYS A 336 13.16 -27.79 18.02
C LYS A 336 11.78 -28.43 17.89
N GLU A 337 10.97 -28.38 18.94
CA GLU A 337 9.64 -28.99 18.94
C GLU A 337 8.70 -28.24 18.00
N SER A 338 8.67 -26.89 18.07
CA SER A 338 7.91 -26.05 17.17
C SER A 338 8.34 -26.20 15.71
N ALA A 339 9.64 -26.39 15.46
CA ALA A 339 10.20 -26.63 14.14
C ALA A 339 9.69 -27.95 13.52
N LEU A 340 9.77 -29.05 14.29
CA LEU A 340 9.31 -30.37 13.84
C LEU A 340 7.79 -30.35 13.56
N ASN A 341 7.01 -29.79 14.47
CA ASN A 341 5.56 -29.63 14.32
C ASN A 341 5.21 -28.80 13.06
N ALA A 342 5.96 -27.71 12.82
CA ALA A 342 5.74 -26.87 11.63
C ALA A 342 6.01 -27.65 10.34
N TYR A 343 7.08 -28.41 10.30
CA TYR A 343 7.43 -29.23 9.14
C TYR A 343 6.36 -30.32 8.88
N GLU A 344 5.90 -31.01 9.92
CA GLU A 344 4.82 -31.99 9.84
C GLU A 344 3.51 -31.37 9.30
N LYS A 345 3.25 -30.10 9.59
CA LYS A 345 2.09 -29.34 9.09
C LYS A 345 2.26 -28.77 7.69
N GLY A 346 3.40 -29.02 7.03
CA GLY A 346 3.63 -28.66 5.63
C GLY A 346 4.47 -27.40 5.41
N ALA A 347 5.20 -26.91 6.41
CA ALA A 347 6.23 -25.90 6.18
C ALA A 347 7.30 -26.42 5.20
N CYS A 348 7.64 -25.64 4.19
CA CYS A 348 8.66 -26.04 3.21
C CYS A 348 10.10 -25.87 3.76
N VAL A 349 10.28 -24.94 4.69
CA VAL A 349 11.53 -24.71 5.40
C VAL A 349 11.23 -24.11 6.77
N VAL A 350 12.07 -24.42 7.76
CA VAL A 350 12.01 -23.80 9.09
C VAL A 350 13.24 -22.93 9.33
N ILE A 351 13.02 -21.74 9.91
CA ILE A 351 14.09 -20.81 10.28
C ILE A 351 14.35 -20.99 11.78
N THR A 352 15.59 -21.30 12.16
CA THR A 352 15.99 -21.67 13.52
C THR A 352 17.31 -21.04 13.92
N THR A 353 17.64 -21.04 15.20
CA THR A 353 18.95 -20.59 15.69
C THR A 353 19.98 -21.72 15.82
N GLN A 354 19.56 -22.97 15.66
CA GLN A 354 20.41 -24.14 15.70
C GLN A 354 20.03 -25.12 14.59
N PRO A 355 21.00 -25.82 13.97
CA PRO A 355 20.67 -26.76 12.90
C PRO A 355 19.83 -27.92 13.43
N ILE A 356 18.89 -28.36 12.62
CA ILE A 356 18.01 -29.50 12.92
C ILE A 356 18.21 -30.58 11.85
N ASP A 357 18.61 -31.77 12.27
CA ASP A 357 18.78 -32.89 11.36
C ASP A 357 17.46 -33.35 10.73
N LYS A 358 17.56 -33.83 9.49
CA LYS A 358 16.48 -34.48 8.72
C LYS A 358 15.34 -33.59 8.24
N ILE A 359 15.28 -32.31 8.57
CA ILE A 359 14.29 -31.38 8.04
C ILE A 359 14.97 -30.18 7.35
N PRO A 360 14.33 -29.60 6.32
CA PRO A 360 14.82 -28.36 5.69
C PRO A 360 14.87 -27.21 6.69
N ASN A 361 16.08 -26.63 6.90
CA ASN A 361 16.18 -25.51 7.83
C ASN A 361 17.22 -24.46 7.40
N ILE A 362 16.93 -23.20 7.70
CA ILE A 362 17.81 -22.04 7.57
C ILE A 362 18.28 -21.67 8.99
N VAL A 363 19.59 -21.67 9.22
CA VAL A 363 20.15 -21.37 10.54
C VAL A 363 20.57 -19.92 10.60
N VAL A 364 19.96 -19.16 11.49
CA VAL A 364 20.21 -17.73 11.71
C VAL A 364 20.82 -17.48 13.08
N SER A 365 21.60 -16.43 13.20
CA SER A 365 22.22 -16.04 14.49
C SER A 365 21.19 -15.49 15.49
N ASN A 366 20.13 -14.87 15.00
CA ASN A 366 19.08 -14.25 15.82
C ASN A 366 17.74 -14.29 15.08
N LEU A 367 16.73 -14.91 15.70
CA LEU A 367 15.42 -15.12 15.10
C LEU A 367 14.64 -13.80 14.91
N ASP A 368 14.76 -12.90 15.85
CA ASP A 368 14.08 -11.61 15.84
C ASP A 368 14.61 -10.70 14.71
N SER A 369 15.94 -10.70 14.51
CA SER A 369 16.56 -10.04 13.36
C SER A 369 16.12 -10.67 12.02
N ALA A 370 15.98 -11.99 11.98
CA ALA A 370 15.49 -12.70 10.80
C ALA A 370 14.04 -12.35 10.47
N LEU A 371 13.17 -12.25 11.46
CA LEU A 371 11.79 -11.78 11.30
C LEU A 371 11.74 -10.37 10.69
N SER A 372 12.51 -9.42 11.25
CA SER A 372 12.60 -8.05 10.73
C SER A 372 13.09 -8.01 9.27
N LYS A 373 14.19 -8.68 8.96
CA LYS A 373 14.75 -8.74 7.60
C LYS A 373 13.76 -9.34 6.60
N THR A 374 13.04 -10.38 7.01
CA THR A 374 12.02 -10.99 6.14
C THR A 374 10.85 -10.05 5.89
N ALA A 375 10.38 -9.32 6.90
CA ALA A 375 9.32 -8.33 6.74
C ALA A 375 9.71 -7.20 5.77
N VAL A 376 10.92 -6.64 5.93
CA VAL A 376 11.51 -5.65 4.99
C VAL A 376 11.59 -6.23 3.57
N TYR A 377 12.05 -7.47 3.44
CA TYR A 377 12.16 -8.13 2.15
C TYR A 377 10.80 -8.34 1.49
N ILE A 378 9.77 -8.80 2.23
CA ILE A 378 8.41 -8.98 1.71
C ILE A 378 7.88 -7.65 1.17
N LYS A 379 7.98 -6.56 1.93
CA LYS A 379 7.55 -5.23 1.47
C LYS A 379 8.24 -4.83 0.17
N SER A 380 9.57 -4.90 0.15
CA SER A 380 10.37 -4.54 -1.03
C SER A 380 10.04 -5.42 -2.24
N LYS A 381 9.88 -6.73 -2.01
CA LYS A 381 9.61 -7.70 -3.07
C LYS A 381 8.22 -7.52 -3.71
N LEU A 382 7.21 -7.25 -2.89
CA LEU A 382 5.84 -7.04 -3.36
C LEU A 382 5.62 -5.60 -3.86
N GLY A 383 6.46 -4.66 -3.45
CA GLY A 383 6.29 -3.25 -3.79
C GLY A 383 4.98 -2.67 -3.24
N MET A 384 4.47 -3.22 -2.14
CA MET A 384 3.18 -2.83 -1.56
C MET A 384 3.25 -1.51 -0.78
N TRP A 385 2.16 -0.79 -0.75
CA TRP A 385 1.98 0.35 0.14
C TRP A 385 1.95 -0.10 1.59
N THR A 386 2.60 0.65 2.48
CA THR A 386 2.53 0.44 3.92
C THR A 386 2.03 1.71 4.59
N ILE A 387 0.88 1.60 5.25
CA ILE A 387 0.18 2.72 5.86
C ILE A 387 0.14 2.50 7.37
N ALA A 388 0.67 3.45 8.15
CA ALA A 388 0.55 3.49 9.60
C ALA A 388 -0.67 4.31 9.99
N VAL A 389 -1.53 3.77 10.86
CA VAL A 389 -2.63 4.50 11.48
C VAL A 389 -2.34 4.63 12.96
N MET A 390 -2.12 5.87 13.43
CA MET A 390 -1.73 6.18 14.80
C MET A 390 -2.86 6.89 15.54
N ASP A 391 -4.01 6.25 15.61
CA ASP A 391 -5.16 6.78 16.34
C ASP A 391 -5.25 6.22 17.78
N SER A 392 -6.23 6.68 18.53
CA SER A 392 -6.51 6.14 19.85
C SER A 392 -6.94 4.67 19.78
N PRO A 393 -6.44 3.80 20.70
CA PRO A 393 -6.83 2.38 20.73
C PRO A 393 -8.34 2.14 20.87
N GLU A 394 -9.08 3.12 21.35
CA GLU A 394 -10.54 3.05 21.51
C GLU A 394 -11.30 3.35 20.22
N LYS A 395 -10.61 3.82 19.16
CA LYS A 395 -11.21 4.25 17.90
C LYS A 395 -10.60 3.47 16.74
N ILE A 396 -11.12 2.27 16.51
CA ILE A 396 -10.68 1.36 15.44
C ILE A 396 -11.19 1.80 14.06
N ASP A 397 -12.15 2.70 14.03
CA ASP A 397 -12.87 3.12 12.83
C ASP A 397 -11.98 3.62 11.65
N PRO A 398 -10.86 4.37 11.83
CA PRO A 398 -10.05 4.79 10.68
C PRO A 398 -9.48 3.63 9.88
N LEU A 399 -9.03 2.58 10.58
CA LEU A 399 -8.45 1.40 9.96
C LEU A 399 -9.44 0.73 9.01
N TYR A 400 -10.69 0.56 9.46
CA TYR A 400 -11.74 -0.08 8.65
C TYR A 400 -12.20 0.78 7.47
N MET A 401 -12.28 2.09 7.63
CA MET A 401 -12.66 2.99 6.54
C MET A 401 -11.59 3.00 5.44
N ILE A 402 -10.32 3.02 5.83
CA ILE A 402 -9.18 2.92 4.92
C ILE A 402 -9.16 1.55 4.22
N GLU A 403 -9.34 0.46 4.99
CA GLU A 403 -9.40 -0.89 4.43
C GLU A 403 -10.54 -1.03 3.41
N GLN A 404 -11.72 -0.52 3.74
CA GLN A 404 -12.87 -0.52 2.80
C GLN A 404 -12.54 0.21 1.51
N MET A 405 -11.91 1.38 1.59
CA MET A 405 -11.49 2.14 0.40
C MET A 405 -10.47 1.37 -0.44
N LEU A 406 -9.50 0.72 0.20
CA LEU A 406 -8.43 0.01 -0.49
C LEU A 406 -8.90 -1.34 -1.05
N SER A 407 -9.68 -2.12 -0.28
CA SER A 407 -10.13 -3.47 -0.69
C SER A 407 -11.05 -3.46 -1.90
N ASP A 408 -11.74 -2.36 -2.19
CA ASP A 408 -12.48 -2.18 -3.45
C ASP A 408 -11.55 -2.15 -4.69
N LYS A 409 -10.22 -2.04 -4.52
CA LYS A 409 -9.26 -1.82 -5.62
C LYS A 409 -8.06 -2.74 -5.61
N MET A 410 -7.59 -3.15 -4.44
CA MET A 410 -6.33 -3.85 -4.25
C MET A 410 -6.41 -4.87 -3.12
N GLU A 411 -5.64 -5.94 -3.24
CA GLU A 411 -5.53 -6.92 -2.16
C GLU A 411 -4.77 -6.29 -0.99
N THR A 412 -5.48 -6.14 0.14
CA THR A 412 -4.99 -5.43 1.32
C THR A 412 -4.87 -6.39 2.50
N VAL A 413 -3.80 -6.26 3.27
CA VAL A 413 -3.63 -6.91 4.58
C VAL A 413 -3.66 -5.85 5.67
N ARG A 414 -4.13 -6.23 6.86
CA ARG A 414 -4.17 -5.32 8.01
C ARG A 414 -3.66 -5.97 9.29
N SER A 415 -3.26 -5.17 10.25
CA SER A 415 -3.00 -5.66 11.60
C SER A 415 -4.32 -6.03 12.29
N THR A 416 -4.34 -7.20 12.95
CA THR A 416 -5.56 -7.76 13.54
C THR A 416 -5.81 -7.31 14.98
N SER A 417 -4.80 -6.71 15.63
CA SER A 417 -4.92 -6.25 17.01
C SER A 417 -5.10 -4.72 17.07
N PRO A 418 -6.07 -4.20 17.84
CA PRO A 418 -6.22 -2.79 18.10
C PRO A 418 -5.08 -2.22 18.95
N THR A 419 -4.39 -3.07 19.72
CA THR A 419 -3.16 -2.72 20.41
C THR A 419 -2.00 -3.08 19.51
N SER A 420 -1.46 -2.08 18.84
CA SER A 420 -0.33 -2.27 17.98
C SER A 420 0.88 -2.72 18.80
N ASN A 421 1.44 -3.77 18.36
CA ASN A 421 2.77 -4.17 18.75
C ASN A 421 3.53 -4.65 17.50
N TYR A 422 4.81 -4.84 17.66
CA TYR A 422 5.69 -5.32 16.61
C TYR A 422 5.23 -6.68 16.03
N THR A 423 4.70 -7.55 16.89
CA THR A 423 4.18 -8.86 16.52
C THR A 423 2.96 -8.74 15.59
N SER A 424 2.02 -7.84 15.91
CA SER A 424 0.81 -7.62 15.09
C SER A 424 1.16 -7.11 13.69
N MET A 425 2.14 -6.22 13.58
CA MET A 425 2.69 -5.77 12.30
C MET A 425 3.31 -6.93 11.50
N LEU A 426 4.14 -7.76 12.16
CA LEU A 426 4.74 -8.92 11.50
C LEU A 426 3.67 -9.91 11.03
N HIS A 427 2.63 -10.17 11.83
CA HIS A 427 1.51 -11.01 11.43
C HIS A 427 0.83 -10.48 10.16
N ALA A 428 0.57 -9.18 10.09
CA ALA A 428 -0.01 -8.56 8.90
C ALA A 428 0.89 -8.73 7.67
N LEU A 429 2.17 -8.38 7.78
CA LEU A 429 3.11 -8.48 6.67
C LEU A 429 3.34 -9.94 6.21
N PHE A 430 3.37 -10.90 7.14
CA PHE A 430 3.56 -12.31 6.83
C PHE A 430 2.30 -12.99 6.26
N SER A 431 1.12 -12.38 6.49
CA SER A 431 -0.12 -12.82 5.83
C SER A 431 -0.22 -12.39 4.37
N SER A 432 0.70 -11.53 3.89
CA SER A 432 0.72 -11.07 2.51
C SER A 432 0.87 -12.22 1.52
N THR A 433 0.24 -12.07 0.38
CA THR A 433 0.36 -12.94 -0.79
C THR A 433 1.09 -12.21 -1.92
N LYS A 434 1.41 -12.91 -2.99
CA LYS A 434 2.01 -12.28 -4.20
C LYS A 434 1.13 -11.16 -4.79
N LYS A 435 -0.15 -11.13 -4.47
CA LYS A 435 -1.12 -10.16 -4.96
C LYS A 435 -1.31 -8.97 -4.03
N THR A 436 -0.77 -9.03 -2.82
CA THR A 436 -0.96 -7.97 -1.83
C THR A 436 -0.31 -6.69 -2.30
N GLU A 437 -1.11 -5.62 -2.37
CA GLU A 437 -0.71 -4.30 -2.87
C GLU A 437 -0.67 -3.25 -1.75
N ALA A 438 -1.32 -3.50 -0.61
CA ALA A 438 -1.30 -2.61 0.55
C ALA A 438 -1.30 -3.35 1.88
N ALA A 439 -0.65 -2.74 2.89
CA ALA A 439 -0.71 -3.17 4.28
C ALA A 439 -1.09 -1.98 5.17
N VAL A 440 -2.17 -2.11 5.94
CA VAL A 440 -2.65 -1.08 6.87
C VAL A 440 -2.35 -1.55 8.30
N ILE A 441 -1.48 -0.82 8.98
CA ILE A 441 -0.94 -1.20 10.29
C ILE A 441 -1.39 -0.18 11.33
N ASN A 442 -2.10 -0.65 12.35
CA ASN A 442 -2.36 0.16 13.53
C ASN A 442 -1.08 0.28 14.37
N VAL A 443 -0.65 1.49 14.69
CA VAL A 443 0.55 1.77 15.48
C VAL A 443 0.17 2.57 16.73
N SER A 444 0.29 1.94 17.90
CA SER A 444 -0.04 2.54 19.20
C SER A 444 1.22 2.90 19.99
N CYS A 445 1.18 4.00 20.73
CA CYS A 445 2.25 4.42 21.62
C CYS A 445 2.08 3.87 23.05
N VAL A 446 0.98 3.16 23.32
CA VAL A 446 0.55 2.80 24.68
C VAL A 446 1.42 1.73 25.33
N ASN A 447 1.85 0.72 24.58
CA ASN A 447 2.54 -0.47 25.13
C ASN A 447 4.06 -0.43 25.04
N GLY A 448 4.68 0.62 25.48
CA GLY A 448 6.09 0.59 25.81
C GLY A 448 7.04 0.67 24.64
N GLY A 449 6.80 1.51 23.67
CA GLY A 449 7.77 1.88 22.64
C GLY A 449 8.17 0.68 21.78
N ASN A 450 7.95 0.72 20.65
CA ASN A 450 8.48 -0.01 19.53
C ASN A 450 8.06 0.72 18.25
N VAL A 451 7.55 1.97 18.40
CA VAL A 451 7.15 2.80 17.26
C VAL A 451 8.30 2.92 16.28
N GLU A 452 9.49 3.27 16.78
CA GLU A 452 10.71 3.35 15.98
C GLU A 452 11.03 2.01 15.28
N ARG A 453 11.04 0.90 16.03
CA ARG A 453 11.32 -0.43 15.47
C ARG A 453 10.26 -0.88 14.46
N VAL A 454 8.97 -0.61 14.77
CA VAL A 454 7.85 -0.89 13.88
C VAL A 454 8.05 -0.11 12.58
N SER A 455 8.39 1.18 12.69
CA SER A 455 8.61 2.05 11.55
C SER A 455 9.81 1.61 10.70
N GLN A 456 10.95 1.34 11.33
CA GLN A 456 12.16 0.85 10.64
C GLN A 456 11.92 -0.48 9.91
N THR A 457 11.07 -1.36 10.46
CA THR A 457 10.77 -2.65 9.83
C THR A 457 9.71 -2.52 8.74
N ALA A 458 8.63 -1.79 8.98
CA ALA A 458 7.57 -1.60 8.00
C ALA A 458 7.94 -0.58 6.90
N ASN A 459 8.86 0.36 7.21
CA ASN A 459 9.29 1.44 6.31
C ASN A 459 8.07 2.12 5.66
N PHE A 460 7.19 2.71 6.47
CA PHE A 460 5.90 3.23 6.05
C PHE A 460 6.00 4.28 4.92
N ASP A 461 5.06 4.21 4.00
CA ASP A 461 4.91 5.19 2.93
C ASP A 461 3.99 6.34 3.36
N VAL A 462 2.99 6.04 4.21
CA VAL A 462 2.09 7.05 4.79
C VAL A 462 1.86 6.76 6.26
N ALA A 463 1.89 7.80 7.09
CA ALA A 463 1.45 7.74 8.49
C ALA A 463 0.27 8.70 8.71
N ILE A 464 -0.73 8.27 9.48
CA ILE A 464 -1.94 9.05 9.78
C ILE A 464 -2.02 9.29 11.28
N MET A 465 -2.06 10.56 11.68
CA MET A 465 -2.14 11.01 13.08
C MET A 465 -3.37 11.91 13.25
N THR A 466 -4.49 11.35 13.72
CA THR A 466 -5.72 12.14 13.89
C THR A 466 -5.89 12.72 15.29
N SER A 467 -5.20 12.17 16.29
CA SER A 467 -5.33 12.63 17.69
C SER A 467 -4.08 12.33 18.51
N THR A 468 -3.79 13.22 19.49
CA THR A 468 -2.79 12.98 20.55
C THR A 468 -3.42 12.39 21.82
N VAL A 469 -4.73 12.34 21.91
CA VAL A 469 -5.43 11.82 23.08
C VAL A 469 -5.35 10.30 23.12
N THR A 470 -4.80 9.74 24.20
CA THR A 470 -4.88 8.33 24.52
C THR A 470 -5.67 8.17 25.80
N SER A 471 -6.66 7.28 25.80
CA SER A 471 -7.48 6.98 26.97
C SER A 471 -6.72 6.22 28.07
N LYS A 472 -5.66 5.55 27.70
CA LYS A 472 -4.73 4.87 28.61
C LYS A 472 -3.34 5.42 28.37
N ASN A 473 -2.76 6.08 29.38
CA ASN A 473 -1.37 6.47 29.41
C ASN A 473 -0.65 5.62 30.47
N PRO A 474 -0.28 4.36 30.15
CA PRO A 474 0.21 3.42 31.15
C PRO A 474 1.59 3.78 31.71
N ARG A 475 2.25 4.78 31.15
CA ARG A 475 3.57 5.25 31.59
C ARG A 475 3.52 6.64 32.25
N ASP A 476 2.36 7.21 32.46
CA ASP A 476 2.20 8.60 32.92
C ASP A 476 3.03 9.61 32.08
N LEU A 477 3.16 9.36 30.77
CA LEU A 477 3.87 10.24 29.88
C LEU A 477 3.21 11.61 29.83
N THR A 478 3.99 12.64 29.84
CA THR A 478 3.52 14.00 29.55
C THR A 478 3.04 14.08 28.09
N LYS A 479 2.22 15.08 27.77
CA LYS A 479 1.76 15.28 26.37
C LYS A 479 2.93 15.47 25.40
N ALA A 480 4.00 16.12 25.80
CA ALA A 480 5.20 16.31 24.98
C ALA A 480 5.90 14.97 24.71
N GLU A 481 6.12 14.15 25.73
CA GLU A 481 6.71 12.83 25.60
C GLU A 481 5.86 11.89 24.70
N LEU A 482 4.54 12.03 24.77
CA LEU A 482 3.64 11.27 23.92
C LEU A 482 3.76 11.68 22.43
N ILE A 483 3.94 12.97 22.15
CA ILE A 483 4.17 13.47 20.80
C ILE A 483 5.53 12.97 20.28
N ASP A 484 6.58 13.09 21.10
CA ASP A 484 7.91 12.62 20.75
C ASP A 484 7.89 11.11 20.45
N GLU A 485 7.15 10.32 21.23
CA GLU A 485 6.99 8.88 20.97
C GLU A 485 6.23 8.61 19.66
N LYS A 486 5.19 9.40 19.34
CA LYS A 486 4.49 9.28 18.06
C LYS A 486 5.37 9.66 16.88
N LEU A 487 6.17 10.70 17.00
CA LEU A 487 7.06 11.18 15.94
C LEU A 487 8.17 10.18 15.57
N LYS A 488 8.52 9.25 16.46
CA LYS A 488 9.43 8.14 16.12
C LYS A 488 8.96 7.28 14.93
N ILE A 489 7.68 7.40 14.55
CA ILE A 489 7.20 6.78 13.31
C ILE A 489 7.94 7.32 12.08
N CYS A 490 8.31 8.58 12.10
CA CYS A 490 9.02 9.24 11.01
C CYS A 490 10.44 8.74 10.80
N ASP A 491 11.11 8.24 11.88
CA ASP A 491 12.51 7.81 11.84
C ASP A 491 12.76 6.58 10.94
N GLY A 492 11.73 5.78 10.71
CA GLY A 492 11.82 4.60 9.84
C GLY A 492 10.94 4.65 8.60
N MET A 493 10.23 5.76 8.37
CA MET A 493 9.41 5.95 7.17
C MET A 493 10.28 6.15 5.92
N ASN A 494 9.66 5.91 4.77
CA ASN A 494 10.23 6.33 3.50
C ASN A 494 10.47 7.86 3.50
N GLU A 495 11.65 8.32 3.09
CA GLU A 495 11.96 9.75 3.03
C GLU A 495 11.00 10.53 2.11
N SER A 496 10.51 9.89 1.06
CA SER A 496 9.47 10.43 0.16
C SER A 496 8.05 10.09 0.60
N GLY A 497 7.87 9.68 1.85
CA GLY A 497 6.57 9.36 2.43
C GLY A 497 5.80 10.61 2.87
N ALA A 498 4.53 10.43 3.24
CA ALA A 498 3.66 11.50 3.70
C ALA A 498 3.13 11.23 5.12
N VAL A 499 2.93 12.31 5.89
CA VAL A 499 2.29 12.25 7.22
C VAL A 499 1.02 13.08 7.19
N ILE A 500 -0.13 12.44 7.39
CA ILE A 500 -1.44 13.11 7.48
C ILE A 500 -1.68 13.49 8.93
N ILE A 501 -1.84 14.79 9.21
CA ILE A 501 -1.94 15.34 10.57
C ILE A 501 -3.23 16.14 10.74
N ASN A 502 -3.95 15.89 11.84
CA ASN A 502 -5.08 16.71 12.25
C ASN A 502 -4.58 17.99 12.95
N ILE A 503 -4.72 19.15 12.31
CA ILE A 503 -4.29 20.44 12.85
C ILE A 503 -5.30 21.11 13.81
N ASP A 504 -6.47 20.52 14.01
CA ASP A 504 -7.36 20.93 15.09
C ASP A 504 -6.88 20.39 16.46
N ASP A 505 -6.08 19.32 16.46
CA ASP A 505 -5.33 18.92 17.66
C ASP A 505 -4.13 19.85 17.85
N LYS A 506 -4.22 20.71 18.88
CA LYS A 506 -3.20 21.74 19.17
C LYS A 506 -1.79 21.18 19.37
N ASN A 507 -1.68 19.93 19.73
CA ASN A 507 -0.39 19.28 19.93
C ASN A 507 0.21 18.79 18.62
N LEU A 508 -0.62 18.39 17.66
CA LEU A 508 -0.19 17.99 16.31
C LEU A 508 0.04 19.21 15.40
N ALA A 509 -0.73 20.29 15.60
CA ALA A 509 -0.62 21.52 14.81
C ALA A 509 0.76 22.21 14.88
N GLY A 510 1.61 21.87 15.85
CA GLY A 510 2.97 22.39 16.00
C GLY A 510 4.06 21.56 15.32
N ILE A 511 3.72 20.48 14.63
CA ILE A 511 4.69 19.61 13.96
C ILE A 511 4.99 20.17 12.57
N PHE A 512 6.17 20.76 12.38
CA PHE A 512 6.59 21.36 11.10
C PHE A 512 7.98 20.90 10.63
N THR A 513 8.69 20.07 11.43
CA THR A 513 10.10 19.72 11.18
C THR A 513 10.30 18.22 11.13
N ILE A 514 9.66 17.55 10.17
CA ILE A 514 9.88 16.15 9.85
C ILE A 514 10.37 16.03 8.40
N PRO A 515 11.11 14.98 8.04
CA PRO A 515 11.62 14.78 6.67
C PRO A 515 10.52 14.55 5.63
N GLN A 516 9.40 13.95 6.05
CA GLN A 516 8.30 13.56 5.18
C GLN A 516 7.38 14.74 4.84
N ASP A 517 6.62 14.61 3.75
CA ASP A 517 5.60 15.59 3.38
C ASP A 517 4.47 15.61 4.41
N ILE A 518 4.14 16.82 4.91
CA ILE A 518 3.04 17.02 5.85
C ILE A 518 1.78 17.38 5.08
N ILE A 519 0.72 16.60 5.27
CA ILE A 519 -0.61 16.84 4.74
C ILE A 519 -1.56 17.07 5.91
N THR A 520 -2.24 18.18 5.90
CA THR A 520 -3.06 18.61 7.03
C THR A 520 -4.55 18.36 6.79
N ILE A 521 -5.24 17.90 7.83
CA ILE A 521 -6.70 17.76 7.85
C ILE A 521 -7.29 18.61 8.99
N GLY A 522 -8.49 19.13 8.80
CA GLY A 522 -9.17 19.96 9.82
C GLY A 522 -10.66 20.10 9.62
N VAL A 523 -11.36 20.38 10.70
CA VAL A 523 -12.80 20.69 10.77
C VAL A 523 -13.03 22.11 11.26
N ASP A 524 -12.27 22.52 12.26
CA ASP A 524 -12.37 23.87 12.85
C ASP A 524 -11.33 24.81 12.25
N ASN A 525 -10.20 24.29 11.77
CA ASN A 525 -9.10 25.06 11.20
C ASN A 525 -9.12 25.06 9.66
N ARG A 526 -9.56 26.18 9.08
CA ARG A 526 -9.64 26.37 7.60
C ARG A 526 -8.29 26.46 6.89
N MET A 527 -7.17 26.40 7.61
CA MET A 527 -5.83 26.38 7.02
C MET A 527 -5.37 24.96 6.66
N ALA A 528 -6.19 23.95 6.97
CA ALA A 528 -5.90 22.57 6.59
C ALA A 528 -5.95 22.38 5.07
N ASP A 529 -5.11 21.49 4.53
CA ASP A 529 -5.11 21.13 3.11
C ASP A 529 -6.43 20.47 2.72
N TYR A 530 -6.98 19.64 3.62
CA TYR A 530 -8.30 19.04 3.51
C TYR A 530 -9.18 19.52 4.67
N TYR A 531 -10.18 20.30 4.37
CA TYR A 531 -11.05 20.94 5.35
C TYR A 531 -12.50 20.47 5.17
N ALA A 532 -13.18 20.14 6.28
CA ALA A 532 -14.60 19.81 6.25
C ALA A 532 -15.45 21.05 6.54
N ASP A 533 -16.34 21.41 5.64
CA ASP A 533 -17.31 22.52 5.78
C ASP A 533 -18.76 22.01 5.70
N ASN A 534 -19.72 22.88 6.04
CA ASN A 534 -21.14 22.60 5.94
C ASN A 534 -21.62 21.36 6.73
N ILE A 535 -20.98 21.04 7.86
CA ILE A 535 -21.26 19.80 8.60
C ILE A 535 -22.66 19.83 9.20
N GLN A 536 -23.47 18.84 8.84
CA GLN A 536 -24.82 18.63 9.37
C GLN A 536 -24.92 17.24 9.99
N LEU A 537 -25.28 17.20 11.28
CA LEU A 537 -25.54 15.96 12.01
C LEU A 537 -27.02 15.61 11.82
N LEU A 538 -27.30 14.54 11.11
CA LEU A 538 -28.63 13.96 10.95
C LEU A 538 -28.78 12.76 11.90
N GLN A 539 -29.95 12.14 11.93
CA GLN A 539 -30.28 11.10 12.91
C GLN A 539 -29.34 9.86 12.82
N ASP A 540 -28.89 9.49 11.62
CA ASP A 540 -28.11 8.30 11.33
C ASP A 540 -26.89 8.55 10.43
N LYS A 541 -26.69 9.81 10.02
CA LYS A 541 -25.57 10.19 9.14
C LYS A 541 -25.10 11.61 9.38
N ILE A 542 -23.86 11.86 9.00
CA ILE A 542 -23.22 13.17 8.95
C ILE A 542 -23.07 13.54 7.47
N VAL A 543 -23.55 14.73 7.10
CA VAL A 543 -23.39 15.27 5.76
C VAL A 543 -22.44 16.45 5.84
N PHE A 544 -21.44 16.51 4.98
CA PHE A 544 -20.46 17.58 4.95
C PHE A 544 -19.77 17.68 3.58
N ASP A 545 -19.08 18.75 3.36
CA ASP A 545 -18.29 18.99 2.17
C ASP A 545 -16.80 18.93 2.50
N ILE A 546 -15.99 18.21 1.70
CA ILE A 546 -14.52 18.26 1.77
C ILE A 546 -14.05 19.32 0.79
N LEU A 547 -13.38 20.32 1.31
CA LEU A 547 -12.71 21.35 0.51
C LEU A 547 -11.22 21.01 0.43
N HIS A 548 -10.70 20.86 -0.78
CA HIS A 548 -9.29 20.70 -1.07
C HIS A 548 -8.91 21.53 -2.29
N ASN A 549 -7.97 22.45 -2.13
CA ASN A 549 -7.62 23.44 -3.15
C ASN A 549 -8.86 24.24 -3.63
N THR A 550 -9.28 24.05 -4.88
CA THR A 550 -10.47 24.68 -5.49
C THR A 550 -11.65 23.72 -5.59
N ASP A 551 -11.44 22.46 -5.21
CA ASP A 551 -12.45 21.42 -5.36
C ASP A 551 -13.30 21.29 -4.09
N ASN A 552 -14.58 20.96 -4.32
CA ASN A 552 -15.54 20.71 -3.25
C ASN A 552 -16.20 19.36 -3.49
N TYR A 553 -16.10 18.47 -2.49
CA TYR A 553 -16.62 17.10 -2.56
C TYR A 553 -17.66 16.87 -1.49
N HIS A 554 -18.89 16.61 -1.90
CA HIS A 554 -20.00 16.32 -1.01
C HIS A 554 -19.94 14.88 -0.50
N ILE A 555 -20.08 14.68 0.83
CA ILE A 555 -19.96 13.39 1.52
C ILE A 555 -21.17 13.13 2.40
N GLU A 556 -21.76 11.95 2.28
CA GLU A 556 -22.74 11.39 3.20
C GLU A 556 -22.14 10.24 4.01
N LEU A 557 -21.73 10.49 5.25
CA LEU A 557 -21.08 9.50 6.11
C LEU A 557 -22.10 8.94 7.11
N TYR A 558 -22.31 7.63 7.09
CA TYR A 558 -23.21 6.95 8.05
C TYR A 558 -22.50 6.72 9.39
N SER A 559 -22.58 7.72 10.23
CA SER A 559 -22.04 7.74 11.58
C SER A 559 -22.79 8.76 12.44
N ASP A 560 -22.86 8.52 13.74
CA ASP A 560 -23.37 9.44 14.77
C ASP A 560 -22.22 10.17 15.51
N ASP A 561 -20.96 9.84 15.20
CA ASP A 561 -19.78 10.40 15.85
C ASP A 561 -19.10 11.46 14.97
N LYS A 562 -19.11 12.71 15.40
CA LYS A 562 -18.43 13.83 14.73
C LYS A 562 -16.94 13.55 14.45
N HIS A 563 -16.30 12.71 15.26
CA HIS A 563 -14.90 12.33 15.03
C HIS A 563 -14.68 11.55 13.74
N SER A 564 -15.71 10.85 13.26
CA SER A 564 -15.65 10.13 11.98
C SER A 564 -15.41 11.06 10.78
N VAL A 565 -15.65 12.37 10.92
CA VAL A 565 -15.33 13.36 9.87
C VAL A 565 -13.82 13.45 9.67
N TYR A 566 -13.00 13.46 10.75
CA TYR A 566 -11.55 13.44 10.63
C TYR A 566 -11.04 12.16 9.98
N GLN A 567 -11.70 11.05 10.25
CA GLN A 567 -11.37 9.76 9.63
C GLN A 567 -11.67 9.77 8.14
N ALA A 568 -12.80 10.34 7.74
CA ALA A 568 -13.16 10.51 6.34
C ALA A 568 -12.18 11.45 5.62
N LEU A 569 -11.80 12.57 6.25
CA LEU A 569 -10.77 13.48 5.72
C LEU A 569 -9.42 12.77 5.53
N ALA A 570 -8.97 12.02 6.53
CA ALA A 570 -7.71 11.26 6.44
C ALA A 570 -7.77 10.17 5.37
N THR A 571 -8.91 9.47 5.25
CA THR A 571 -9.14 8.45 4.21
C THR A 571 -9.15 9.09 2.82
N PHE A 572 -9.77 10.26 2.68
CA PHE A 572 -9.81 11.00 1.43
C PHE A 572 -8.41 11.43 1.00
N ALA A 573 -7.66 12.06 1.92
CA ALA A 573 -6.28 12.48 1.67
C ALA A 573 -5.37 11.30 1.30
N LEU A 574 -5.46 10.18 2.03
CA LEU A 574 -4.73 8.96 1.70
C LEU A 574 -5.07 8.44 0.30
N GLY A 575 -6.36 8.42 -0.06
CA GLY A 575 -6.80 7.96 -1.36
C GLY A 575 -6.20 8.80 -2.50
N GLU A 576 -6.14 10.12 -2.35
CA GLU A 576 -5.52 11.00 -3.34
C GLU A 576 -4.01 10.80 -3.42
N ILE A 577 -3.30 10.62 -2.28
CA ILE A 577 -1.86 10.26 -2.25
C ILE A 577 -1.63 8.97 -3.05
N MET A 578 -2.50 8.00 -2.92
CA MET A 578 -2.40 6.71 -3.61
C MET A 578 -2.90 6.76 -5.07
N GLY A 579 -3.35 7.91 -5.55
CA GLY A 579 -3.84 8.11 -6.92
C GLY A 579 -5.23 7.52 -7.18
N ILE A 580 -6.02 7.28 -6.13
CA ILE A 580 -7.40 6.82 -6.26
C ILE A 580 -8.28 8.01 -6.66
N PRO A 581 -9.12 7.90 -7.72
CA PRO A 581 -9.98 9.00 -8.14
C PRO A 581 -10.99 9.43 -7.06
N PRO A 582 -11.20 10.75 -6.82
CA PRO A 582 -12.07 11.26 -5.77
C PRO A 582 -13.47 10.64 -5.72
N LYS A 583 -14.11 10.42 -6.86
CA LYS A 583 -15.44 9.77 -6.92
C LYS A 583 -15.45 8.36 -6.32
N GLN A 584 -14.33 7.65 -6.41
CA GLN A 584 -14.21 6.30 -5.87
C GLN A 584 -13.96 6.34 -4.37
N ILE A 585 -13.12 7.29 -3.92
CA ILE A 585 -12.88 7.51 -2.48
C ILE A 585 -14.21 7.87 -1.79
N ILE A 586 -14.97 8.81 -2.35
CA ILE A 586 -16.29 9.21 -1.86
C ILE A 586 -17.22 7.99 -1.77
N SER A 587 -17.34 7.23 -2.86
CA SER A 587 -18.20 6.03 -2.87
C SER A 587 -17.82 5.01 -1.80
N SER A 588 -16.53 4.86 -1.48
CA SER A 588 -16.07 3.96 -0.43
C SER A 588 -16.38 4.51 0.97
N ILE A 589 -16.19 5.82 1.19
CA ILE A 589 -16.55 6.50 2.44
C ILE A 589 -18.05 6.41 2.69
N GLU A 590 -18.88 6.65 1.68
CA GLU A 590 -20.35 6.58 1.78
C GLU A 590 -20.88 5.16 1.98
N LYS A 591 -20.17 4.14 1.49
CA LYS A 591 -20.47 2.73 1.76
C LYS A 591 -20.06 2.31 3.17
N TYR A 592 -19.09 3.02 3.75
CA TYR A 592 -18.65 2.71 5.09
C TYR A 592 -19.85 2.77 6.04
N ARG A 593 -20.05 1.70 6.75
CA ARG A 593 -20.95 1.64 7.89
C ARG A 593 -20.07 1.40 9.09
N ARG A 594 -20.24 2.18 10.13
CA ARG A 594 -19.52 1.98 11.38
C ARG A 594 -19.70 0.51 11.76
N ASN A 595 -18.75 -0.31 11.31
CA ASN A 595 -18.67 -1.66 11.82
C ASN A 595 -18.17 -1.52 13.26
N SER A 596 -19.02 -1.89 14.20
CA SER A 596 -18.66 -2.06 15.61
C SER A 596 -17.58 -3.15 15.80
N GLY A 597 -16.85 -3.56 14.76
CA GLY A 597 -15.99 -4.74 14.74
C GLY A 597 -16.79 -6.03 14.71
N LEU A 598 -18.10 -5.92 14.55
CA LEU A 598 -19.04 -7.03 14.61
C LEU A 598 -19.29 -7.59 13.22
N ASN A 599 -19.02 -8.84 13.02
CA ASN A 599 -19.50 -9.56 11.85
C ASN A 599 -20.93 -10.02 12.11
N ILE A 600 -21.89 -9.51 11.32
CA ILE A 600 -23.32 -9.85 11.45
C ILE A 600 -23.73 -10.64 10.22
N VAL A 601 -24.06 -11.91 10.42
CA VAL A 601 -24.52 -12.81 9.37
C VAL A 601 -25.88 -13.34 9.75
N ARG A 602 -26.77 -13.52 8.77
CA ARG A 602 -28.03 -14.24 8.97
C ARG A 602 -27.94 -15.60 8.30
N ASN A 603 -28.05 -16.66 9.07
CA ASN A 603 -27.95 -18.02 8.55
C ASN A 603 -29.27 -18.51 7.90
N GLU A 604 -29.29 -19.72 7.36
CA GLU A 604 -30.43 -20.33 6.69
C GLU A 604 -31.63 -20.58 7.64
N HIS A 605 -31.41 -20.65 8.94
CA HIS A 605 -32.45 -20.74 9.96
C HIS A 605 -32.97 -19.37 10.41
N GLY A 606 -32.56 -18.31 9.76
CA GLY A 606 -32.96 -16.94 10.09
C GLY A 606 -32.30 -16.38 11.35
N ILE A 607 -31.35 -17.10 11.96
CA ILE A 607 -30.65 -16.66 13.16
C ILE A 607 -29.64 -15.57 12.78
N TYR A 608 -29.68 -14.43 13.49
CA TYR A 608 -28.65 -13.42 13.39
C TYR A 608 -27.45 -13.82 14.24
N VAL A 609 -26.33 -14.09 13.62
CA VAL A 609 -25.05 -14.40 14.26
C VAL A 609 -24.19 -13.17 14.24
N ILE A 610 -23.87 -12.66 15.41
CA ILE A 610 -22.97 -11.52 15.60
C ILE A 610 -21.70 -12.06 16.21
N SER A 611 -20.54 -11.82 15.60
CA SER A 611 -19.25 -12.21 16.17
C SER A 611 -18.30 -11.04 16.30
N ASP A 612 -17.60 -11.01 17.45
CA ASP A 612 -16.54 -10.05 17.75
C ASP A 612 -15.44 -10.75 18.53
N PHE A 613 -14.44 -11.23 17.81
CA PHE A 613 -13.29 -11.96 18.36
C PHE A 613 -12.01 -11.11 18.37
N GLU A 614 -12.06 -9.91 17.82
CA GLU A 614 -10.88 -9.09 17.61
C GLU A 614 -10.68 -8.04 18.72
N ASN A 615 -11.73 -7.65 19.41
CA ASN A 615 -11.68 -6.58 20.40
C ASN A 615 -12.06 -7.07 21.81
N ASN A 616 -11.05 -7.21 22.67
CA ASN A 616 -11.25 -7.67 24.05
C ASN A 616 -11.44 -6.53 25.07
N ALA A 617 -11.57 -5.27 24.65
CA ALA A 617 -11.80 -4.15 25.55
C ALA A 617 -13.21 -4.19 26.16
N VAL A 618 -13.33 -3.85 27.43
CA VAL A 618 -14.61 -3.86 28.17
C VAL A 618 -15.64 -2.94 27.52
N GLU A 619 -15.18 -1.81 27.03
CA GLU A 619 -16.00 -0.81 26.36
C GLU A 619 -16.63 -1.33 25.07
N SER A 620 -15.93 -2.25 24.38
CA SER A 620 -16.44 -2.89 23.16
C SER A 620 -17.61 -3.82 23.40
N ILE A 621 -17.72 -4.41 24.62
CA ILE A 621 -18.86 -5.26 25.00
C ILE A 621 -20.15 -4.44 24.99
N GLY A 622 -20.10 -3.20 25.49
CA GLY A 622 -21.24 -2.28 25.48
C GLY A 622 -21.73 -1.99 24.08
N GLY A 623 -20.80 -1.76 23.14
CA GLY A 623 -21.09 -1.57 21.72
C GLY A 623 -21.74 -2.82 21.11
N ALA A 624 -21.13 -3.98 21.30
CA ALA A 624 -21.64 -5.26 20.78
C ALA A 624 -23.04 -5.62 21.32
N LEU A 625 -23.27 -5.41 22.62
CA LEU A 625 -24.58 -5.63 23.22
C LEU A 625 -25.63 -4.60 22.73
N LYS A 626 -25.23 -3.36 22.46
CA LYS A 626 -26.10 -2.35 21.87
C LYS A 626 -26.54 -2.79 20.47
N GLU A 627 -25.60 -3.24 19.64
CA GLU A 627 -25.92 -3.76 18.29
C GLU A 627 -26.89 -4.97 18.35
N LEU A 628 -26.61 -5.94 19.22
CA LEU A 628 -27.53 -7.06 19.44
C LEU A 628 -28.95 -6.57 19.82
N CYS A 629 -29.04 -5.49 20.60
CA CYS A 629 -30.31 -4.91 21.05
C CYS A 629 -31.02 -4.08 19.97
N THR A 630 -30.29 -3.53 19.00
CA THR A 630 -30.85 -2.72 17.91
C THR A 630 -31.42 -3.56 16.77
N LEU A 631 -31.10 -4.84 16.68
CA LEU A 631 -31.66 -5.72 15.66
C LEU A 631 -33.19 -5.77 15.73
N ASN A 632 -33.82 -5.58 14.57
CA ASN A 632 -35.26 -5.70 14.45
C ASN A 632 -35.68 -7.16 14.33
N LEU A 633 -36.03 -7.77 15.48
CA LEU A 633 -36.37 -9.18 15.59
C LEU A 633 -37.89 -9.36 15.61
N THR A 634 -38.34 -10.57 15.28
CA THR A 634 -39.74 -10.97 15.48
C THR A 634 -40.09 -10.97 16.98
N PRO A 635 -41.37 -10.81 17.37
CA PRO A 635 -41.76 -10.70 18.78
C PRO A 635 -41.32 -11.90 19.66
N ASP A 636 -41.22 -13.07 19.09
CA ASP A 636 -40.87 -14.30 19.79
C ASP A 636 -39.38 -14.63 19.79
N ALA A 637 -38.57 -13.87 19.01
CA ALA A 637 -37.12 -14.07 18.90
C ALA A 637 -36.39 -13.52 20.12
N ARG A 638 -35.34 -14.24 20.51
CA ARG A 638 -34.54 -13.92 21.69
C ARG A 638 -33.20 -13.34 21.33
N ARG A 639 -32.66 -12.54 22.24
CA ARG A 639 -31.29 -12.03 22.21
C ARG A 639 -30.42 -12.79 23.17
N ILE A 640 -29.36 -13.41 22.66
CA ILE A 640 -28.45 -14.28 23.41
C ILE A 640 -27.06 -13.70 23.31
N ALA A 641 -26.37 -13.49 24.42
CA ALA A 641 -24.98 -13.03 24.44
C ALA A 641 -24.09 -14.15 25.00
N VAL A 642 -23.14 -14.62 24.20
CA VAL A 642 -22.10 -15.58 24.60
C VAL A 642 -20.81 -14.81 24.79
N LEU A 643 -20.36 -14.69 26.02
CA LEU A 643 -19.21 -13.90 26.42
C LEU A 643 -18.08 -14.81 26.92
N SER A 644 -16.90 -14.67 26.41
CA SER A 644 -15.67 -15.32 26.86
C SER A 644 -14.67 -14.29 27.36
N GLU A 645 -13.45 -14.70 27.65
CA GLU A 645 -12.40 -13.83 28.23
C GLU A 645 -12.38 -12.40 27.67
N VAL A 646 -12.35 -11.43 28.59
CA VAL A 646 -12.38 -9.99 28.31
C VAL A 646 -11.38 -9.32 29.22
N GLY A 647 -10.35 -8.73 28.67
CA GLY A 647 -9.31 -8.04 29.40
C GLY A 647 -7.93 -8.66 29.25
N ASP A 648 -6.90 -7.88 29.57
CA ASP A 648 -5.48 -8.22 29.35
C ASP A 648 -4.80 -8.93 30.55
N GLY A 649 -5.58 -9.43 31.52
CA GLY A 649 -5.07 -10.27 32.63
C GLY A 649 -4.35 -9.55 33.77
N ASP A 650 -4.51 -8.22 33.93
CA ASP A 650 -3.86 -7.43 34.97
C ASP A 650 -4.74 -7.10 36.20
N GLU A 651 -4.14 -6.64 37.29
CA GLU A 651 -4.72 -6.48 38.66
C GLU A 651 -6.02 -5.65 38.80
N HIS A 652 -6.56 -5.09 37.72
CA HIS A 652 -7.85 -4.40 37.69
C HIS A 652 -9.04 -5.25 37.28
N GLU A 653 -8.88 -6.57 37.16
CA GLU A 653 -9.91 -7.50 36.69
C GLU A 653 -11.28 -7.37 37.39
N GLN A 654 -11.30 -7.18 38.70
CA GLN A 654 -12.58 -7.06 39.43
C GLN A 654 -13.38 -5.81 39.05
N GLU A 655 -12.72 -4.70 38.75
CA GLU A 655 -13.39 -3.48 38.31
C GLU A 655 -13.92 -3.62 36.88
N VAL A 656 -13.16 -4.30 36.02
CA VAL A 656 -13.55 -4.67 34.66
C VAL A 656 -14.82 -5.50 34.67
N PHE A 657 -14.89 -6.54 35.52
CA PHE A 657 -16.06 -7.42 35.63
C PHE A 657 -17.29 -6.71 36.21
N ARG A 658 -17.13 -5.76 37.12
CA ARG A 658 -18.24 -4.91 37.58
C ARG A 658 -18.80 -4.06 36.45
N LYS A 659 -17.94 -3.50 35.60
CA LYS A 659 -18.37 -2.70 34.44
C LYS A 659 -19.14 -3.58 33.46
N VAL A 660 -18.63 -4.78 33.11
CA VAL A 660 -19.33 -5.75 32.24
C VAL A 660 -20.68 -6.14 32.83
N GLY A 661 -20.76 -6.51 34.10
CA GLY A 661 -22.01 -6.83 34.78
C GLY A 661 -23.02 -5.67 34.72
N THR A 662 -22.57 -4.45 34.91
CA THR A 662 -23.41 -3.24 34.80
C THR A 662 -23.95 -3.04 33.37
N ILE A 663 -23.12 -3.28 32.36
CA ILE A 663 -23.50 -3.18 30.93
C ILE A 663 -24.57 -4.25 30.61
N ILE A 664 -24.34 -5.51 31.01
CA ILE A 664 -25.29 -6.59 30.80
C ILE A 664 -26.64 -6.32 31.47
N ASN A 665 -26.64 -5.77 32.67
CA ASN A 665 -27.88 -5.39 33.37
C ASN A 665 -28.70 -4.34 32.64
N LYS A 666 -28.05 -3.42 31.96
CA LYS A 666 -28.71 -2.37 31.17
C LYS A 666 -29.15 -2.83 29.78
N ALA A 667 -28.53 -3.87 29.25
CA ALA A 667 -28.82 -4.39 27.92
C ALA A 667 -30.09 -5.23 27.91
N ASN A 668 -30.89 -5.15 26.82
CA ASN A 668 -32.10 -5.97 26.65
C ASN A 668 -31.75 -7.35 26.04
N VAL A 669 -31.06 -8.18 26.82
CA VAL A 669 -30.62 -9.52 26.44
C VAL A 669 -31.42 -10.56 27.25
N ASN A 670 -31.95 -11.58 26.58
CA ASN A 670 -32.76 -12.62 27.19
C ASN A 670 -31.91 -13.68 27.94
N ILE A 671 -30.78 -14.07 27.32
CA ILE A 671 -29.88 -15.08 27.86
C ILE A 671 -28.45 -14.57 27.76
N THR A 672 -27.70 -14.60 28.86
CA THR A 672 -26.27 -14.35 28.87
C THR A 672 -25.54 -15.66 29.20
N VAL A 673 -24.66 -16.07 28.33
CA VAL A 673 -23.83 -17.26 28.47
C VAL A 673 -22.39 -16.82 28.69
N CYS A 674 -21.82 -17.24 29.80
CA CYS A 674 -20.42 -16.94 30.15
C CYS A 674 -19.57 -18.19 29.96
N TYR A 675 -18.45 -18.10 29.31
CA TYR A 675 -17.52 -19.17 29.01
C TYR A 675 -16.12 -18.88 29.55
N GLY A 676 -15.55 -19.83 30.34
CA GLY A 676 -14.21 -19.68 30.93
C GLY A 676 -14.23 -19.12 32.35
N ASP A 677 -13.04 -18.76 32.87
CA ASP A 677 -12.83 -18.35 34.28
C ASP A 677 -13.50 -17.02 34.61
N ILE A 678 -13.61 -16.11 33.64
CA ILE A 678 -14.31 -14.81 33.71
C ILE A 678 -15.77 -14.96 34.12
N ALA A 679 -16.41 -16.03 33.70
CA ALA A 679 -17.81 -16.29 33.96
C ALA A 679 -18.15 -16.27 35.49
N SER A 680 -17.18 -16.61 36.34
CA SER A 680 -17.40 -16.62 37.80
C SER A 680 -17.56 -15.24 38.40
N GLU A 681 -16.83 -14.27 37.88
CA GLU A 681 -16.80 -12.88 38.41
C GLU A 681 -17.97 -12.05 37.90
N ILE A 682 -18.31 -12.14 36.60
CA ILE A 682 -19.49 -11.46 36.04
C ILE A 682 -20.78 -11.88 36.78
N THR A 683 -20.92 -13.17 37.07
CA THR A 683 -22.09 -13.66 37.78
C THR A 683 -22.19 -13.25 39.25
N LYS A 684 -21.05 -12.91 39.91
CA LYS A 684 -21.03 -12.38 41.27
C LYS A 684 -21.41 -10.89 41.36
N THR A 685 -21.13 -10.13 40.32
CA THR A 685 -21.26 -8.68 40.34
C THR A 685 -22.55 -8.13 39.74
N ALA A 686 -23.21 -8.88 38.86
CA ALA A 686 -24.47 -8.46 38.27
C ALA A 686 -25.62 -8.71 39.24
N ASP A 687 -26.47 -7.72 39.47
CA ASP A 687 -27.75 -7.90 40.19
C ASP A 687 -28.74 -8.66 39.26
N MET A 688 -28.61 -9.98 39.28
CA MET A 688 -29.20 -10.93 38.32
C MET A 688 -30.65 -11.28 38.56
N LYS A 689 -31.37 -10.51 39.40
CA LYS A 689 -32.74 -10.85 39.84
C LYS A 689 -33.74 -11.08 38.71
N ASN A 690 -33.46 -10.65 37.49
CA ASN A 690 -34.39 -10.73 36.35
C ASN A 690 -33.74 -11.22 35.04
N LYS A 691 -32.53 -11.80 35.05
CA LYS A 691 -31.83 -12.22 33.83
C LYS A 691 -31.36 -13.67 33.93
N PHE A 692 -31.49 -14.42 32.84
CA PHE A 692 -31.03 -15.80 32.75
C PHE A 692 -29.54 -15.81 32.35
N VAL A 693 -28.67 -16.16 33.30
CA VAL A 693 -27.24 -16.27 33.08
C VAL A 693 -26.77 -17.68 33.33
N VAL A 694 -26.06 -18.23 32.36
CA VAL A 694 -25.55 -19.61 32.41
C VAL A 694 -24.02 -19.57 32.25
N LYS A 695 -23.36 -20.47 33.00
CA LYS A 695 -21.90 -20.56 33.00
C LYS A 695 -21.42 -21.91 32.47
N PHE A 696 -20.39 -21.89 31.63
CA PHE A 696 -19.71 -23.06 31.10
C PHE A 696 -18.20 -22.96 31.25
N ASN A 697 -17.56 -24.05 31.66
CA ASN A 697 -16.10 -24.22 31.68
C ASN A 697 -15.63 -25.28 30.67
N SER A 698 -16.56 -25.87 29.92
CA SER A 698 -16.27 -26.88 28.91
C SER A 698 -16.85 -26.47 27.57
N ARG A 699 -16.02 -26.50 26.52
CA ARG A 699 -16.42 -26.26 25.13
C ARG A 699 -17.59 -27.18 24.72
N ALA A 700 -17.46 -28.49 24.97
CA ALA A 700 -18.47 -29.46 24.58
C ALA A 700 -19.83 -29.14 25.20
N ALA A 701 -19.85 -28.79 26.52
CA ALA A 701 -21.07 -28.45 27.22
C ALA A 701 -21.71 -27.15 26.72
N LEU A 702 -20.90 -26.14 26.38
CA LEU A 702 -21.38 -24.89 25.79
C LEU A 702 -21.96 -25.14 24.40
N THR A 703 -21.25 -25.87 23.52
CA THR A 703 -21.73 -26.23 22.19
C THR A 703 -23.04 -26.98 22.22
N GLU A 704 -23.17 -27.99 23.10
CA GLU A 704 -24.40 -28.75 23.26
C GLU A 704 -25.54 -27.88 23.78
N PHE A 705 -25.27 -27.03 24.77
CA PHE A 705 -26.28 -26.08 25.28
C PHE A 705 -26.79 -25.15 24.18
N LEU A 706 -25.92 -24.57 23.37
CA LEU A 706 -26.30 -23.66 22.28
C LEU A 706 -27.11 -24.42 21.22
N LYS A 707 -26.69 -25.61 20.79
CA LYS A 707 -27.45 -26.46 19.86
C LYS A 707 -28.87 -26.80 20.33
N LEU A 708 -29.05 -27.01 21.61
CA LEU A 708 -30.35 -27.32 22.18
C LEU A 708 -31.25 -26.10 22.45
N ASN A 709 -30.64 -24.92 22.57
CA ASN A 709 -31.36 -23.73 23.03
C ASN A 709 -31.52 -22.65 21.97
N LEU A 710 -30.72 -22.60 20.86
CA LEU A 710 -30.93 -21.68 19.76
C LEU A 710 -32.21 -22.06 19.01
N ARG A 711 -32.99 -21.04 18.61
CA ARG A 711 -34.25 -21.17 17.87
C ARG A 711 -34.18 -20.35 16.60
N ASP A 712 -35.00 -20.72 15.64
CA ASP A 712 -35.14 -19.94 14.40
C ASP A 712 -35.47 -18.49 14.73
N ASN A 713 -34.81 -17.57 13.98
CA ASN A 713 -34.91 -16.12 14.10
C ASN A 713 -34.33 -15.52 15.42
N ASP A 714 -33.69 -16.26 16.28
CA ASP A 714 -32.95 -15.71 17.43
C ASP A 714 -31.79 -14.80 16.93
N ALA A 715 -31.28 -13.96 17.81
CA ALA A 715 -30.02 -13.26 17.59
C ALA A 715 -29.00 -13.66 18.64
N VAL A 716 -27.83 -14.11 18.22
CA VAL A 716 -26.75 -14.53 19.10
C VAL A 716 -25.49 -13.74 18.85
N LEU A 717 -24.94 -13.16 19.92
CA LEU A 717 -23.64 -12.48 19.93
C LEU A 717 -22.58 -13.42 20.52
N PHE A 718 -21.49 -13.63 19.80
CA PHE A 718 -20.28 -14.27 20.30
C PHE A 718 -19.20 -13.21 20.51
N LYS A 719 -18.79 -12.99 21.75
CA LYS A 719 -17.83 -11.95 22.14
C LYS A 719 -16.73 -12.53 23.02
N GLY A 720 -15.48 -12.44 22.58
CA GLY A 720 -14.30 -12.93 23.30
C GLY A 720 -13.13 -13.21 22.37
N SER A 721 -12.04 -13.81 22.90
CA SER A 721 -10.87 -14.17 22.11
C SER A 721 -11.10 -15.44 21.29
N SER A 722 -10.61 -15.47 20.05
CA SER A 722 -10.53 -16.69 19.23
C SER A 722 -9.61 -17.76 19.84
N ASP A 723 -8.66 -17.36 20.70
CA ASP A 723 -7.74 -18.28 21.38
C ASP A 723 -8.46 -19.30 22.27
N ASN A 724 -9.71 -19.01 22.69
CA ASN A 724 -10.54 -19.88 23.52
C ASN A 724 -11.40 -20.82 22.68
N GLY A 725 -11.28 -20.84 21.36
CA GLY A 725 -12.09 -21.67 20.47
C GLY A 725 -13.56 -21.25 20.38
N LEU A 726 -13.88 -19.99 20.70
CA LEU A 726 -15.25 -19.47 20.63
C LEU A 726 -15.72 -19.33 19.16
N ASP A 727 -14.82 -19.08 18.24
CA ASP A 727 -15.04 -19.06 16.78
C ASP A 727 -15.42 -20.45 16.23
N GLU A 728 -14.77 -21.51 16.76
CA GLU A 728 -15.09 -22.88 16.41
C GLU A 728 -16.46 -23.30 17.00
N ILE A 729 -16.77 -22.85 18.23
CA ILE A 729 -18.10 -23.08 18.83
C ILE A 729 -19.18 -22.39 18.00
N MET A 730 -18.96 -21.15 17.59
CA MET A 730 -19.89 -20.43 16.71
C MET A 730 -20.14 -21.22 15.43
N THR A 731 -19.09 -21.66 14.75
CA THR A 731 -19.20 -22.44 13.51
C THR A 731 -19.95 -23.78 13.71
N ASP A 732 -19.79 -24.41 14.86
CA ASP A 732 -20.45 -25.68 15.18
C ASP A 732 -21.96 -25.55 15.49
N VAL A 733 -22.45 -24.36 15.85
CA VAL A 733 -23.83 -24.13 16.33
C VAL A 733 -24.68 -23.25 15.42
N THR A 734 -24.07 -22.56 14.46
CA THR A 734 -24.74 -21.65 13.53
C THR A 734 -24.58 -22.08 12.08
#